data_ec2b3788ffba8071cc0fb8801011bb84
#
_entry.id   ec2b3788ffba8071cc0fb8801011bb84
#
_cell.length_a   1.000
_cell.length_b   1.000
_cell.length_c   1.000
_cell.angle_alpha   90.00
_cell.angle_beta   90.00
_cell.angle_gamma   90.00
#
_symmetry.space_group_name_H-M   'P 1'
#
loop_
_entity.id
_entity.type
_entity.pdbx_description
1 polymer ?
#
loop_
_entity_poly.entity_id
_entity_poly.type
_entity_poly.pdbx_seq_one_letter_code
_entity_poly.pdbx_strand_id
1 'polypeptide(L)'
;VIAVRFSSSFEEGDPVPLAGEIGAGPGESPTAKPGVGFTGLRTLRYDRPGRVRLFDVDVPAGEHTELSYVVFPERGTAVALDVELDDGSTLPDDLDPKALYPRQWNLVRRPLPPGRTVRAITLSGGEDAGWLDDVRIADRPPRRRDAVDRVRTTRGTHSGKDFSRGNTFPATAVPHGFNFWTPVTDASSTTWLYEYHRRNDETNRPRLEGFALSHQPSPWMGDRHTFHLVPAGDLAFGHEHETDRPYHYGVRFDSGLTVDLAPADHAAVVRFAFPGEAKVAFACKRGGVRLDPKRGVVTGYTWVRSRLSAGARRMFVYGTFDRPGRRVRKGLAFDTSGVQLRLATSLISLKQARRNLDAEIPAGTTFEQVRDNARQAWQDLLGRIELDGATEDQLTTFYSGLYRLFLYPNSGHEETPRGRRHASPVIRHWWPSTRRRTGAKVADGPMSVNNGFWDTYRTCWPAYALLTPRKCGELIEGFVQQYREGGWISRWSSPGYADLMTGTSSDVAFADAYLKGVRNFDVQAAYDAALKNATVAPPRKSVGRKGLHESIFLGFTPLSTHEGLSWALEACVNDFGIANLAAALGRTDEARYFRQRALHYVHHFDHRIGFFQGRHRDGRWRWSPEAYDPARWGFDYTETDGWNTAFSVPHDGQGLANLYGGRAALESKLDSLFATPETGRNPGSYGGIIHEMTEARDVRLGQYGHSNQPSHHIPWMYAYADAAAKGQAVVREVLTRCYSGSEIGQGYPGDEDNGEMSAWYVFAALGLYPLAVGSPGYVLGAPLFRRATIALENGRHVTITATGSGPYVRGLRVDGEPHERAWLSHDTLVAGATLEFELSGEPSSWGAPPPSLTEGDAPPRPLTDLTGHSSHPALSDDTSRTQVVLGRTASVEFTVDGSPRAVELYTLTSGTHGSPTAWVLEGSADGHAWQVLDERSGEAFRWPRQTRPFALAEPAAFPRYRLRVTGSSGRRLSLAQWELLAGER
;
A
#
# COMPACT_ATOMS: atom_id res chain seq x y z
N VAL A 1 -0.07 -18.35 -29.86
CA VAL A 1 -1.48 -18.74 -30.02
C VAL A 1 -1.74 -19.92 -29.11
N ILE A 2 -2.76 -19.87 -28.30
CA ILE A 2 -3.21 -21.00 -27.48
C ILE A 2 -3.94 -21.94 -28.44
N ALA A 3 -3.45 -23.19 -28.60
CA ALA A 3 -4.15 -24.19 -29.36
C ALA A 3 -4.97 -25.08 -28.42
N VAL A 4 -6.27 -24.89 -28.46
CA VAL A 4 -7.21 -25.68 -27.64
C VAL A 4 -7.38 -27.07 -28.30
N ARG A 5 -7.15 -28.12 -27.52
CA ARG A 5 -7.29 -29.51 -27.93
C ARG A 5 -8.55 -30.18 -27.39
N PHE A 6 -9.00 -29.73 -26.23
CA PHE A 6 -10.25 -30.12 -25.60
C PHE A 6 -10.78 -28.96 -24.78
N SER A 7 -12.09 -28.73 -24.78
CA SER A 7 -12.72 -27.78 -23.85
C SER A 7 -14.19 -28.10 -23.65
N SER A 8 -14.67 -27.86 -22.44
CA SER A 8 -16.10 -27.85 -22.08
C SER A 8 -16.33 -26.80 -21.00
N SER A 9 -17.29 -25.91 -21.28
CA SER A 9 -17.87 -24.99 -20.31
C SER A 9 -19.30 -25.41 -19.96
N PHE A 10 -19.66 -26.66 -20.29
CA PHE A 10 -20.98 -27.28 -20.04
C PHE A 10 -22.16 -26.56 -20.71
N GLU A 11 -21.89 -25.73 -21.69
CA GLU A 11 -22.91 -25.07 -22.48
C GLU A 11 -23.49 -26.00 -23.58
N GLU A 12 -24.54 -25.53 -24.24
CA GLU A 12 -25.15 -26.29 -25.33
C GLU A 12 -24.17 -26.46 -26.51
N GLY A 13 -23.90 -27.71 -26.90
CA GLY A 13 -22.96 -28.02 -27.95
C GLY A 13 -21.54 -28.37 -27.46
N ASP A 14 -21.25 -28.18 -26.19
CA ASP A 14 -19.99 -28.61 -25.58
C ASP A 14 -19.98 -30.14 -25.34
N PRO A 15 -18.79 -30.76 -25.19
CA PRO A 15 -18.68 -32.12 -24.73
C PRO A 15 -19.46 -32.35 -23.42
N VAL A 16 -20.34 -33.37 -23.43
CA VAL A 16 -21.19 -33.69 -22.29
C VAL A 16 -20.43 -34.57 -21.32
N PRO A 17 -20.40 -34.26 -20.02
CA PRO A 17 -19.75 -35.10 -19.04
C PRO A 17 -20.52 -36.43 -18.85
N LEU A 18 -19.75 -37.50 -18.54
CA LEU A 18 -20.31 -38.83 -18.28
C LEU A 18 -21.13 -38.92 -16.99
N ALA A 19 -20.89 -37.97 -16.09
CA ALA A 19 -21.59 -37.91 -14.80
C ALA A 19 -21.62 -36.47 -14.28
N GLY A 20 -22.51 -36.22 -13.32
CA GLY A 20 -22.73 -34.88 -12.73
C GLY A 20 -24.00 -34.22 -13.25
N GLU A 21 -24.40 -33.15 -12.60
CA GLU A 21 -25.60 -32.41 -12.92
C GLU A 21 -25.20 -31.05 -13.53
N ILE A 22 -25.63 -30.81 -14.75
CA ILE A 22 -25.42 -29.52 -15.43
C ILE A 22 -26.62 -28.62 -15.11
N GLY A 23 -26.36 -27.40 -14.62
CA GLY A 23 -27.41 -26.45 -14.25
C GLY A 23 -26.86 -25.03 -14.02
N ALA A 24 -27.66 -24.26 -13.31
CA ALA A 24 -27.26 -22.90 -12.93
C ALA A 24 -26.03 -22.90 -12.01
N GLY A 25 -25.28 -21.83 -12.05
CA GLY A 25 -24.11 -21.63 -11.18
C GLY A 25 -24.47 -21.23 -9.74
N PRO A 26 -23.45 -20.89 -8.93
CA PRO A 26 -23.64 -20.54 -7.52
C PRO A 26 -24.59 -19.34 -7.37
N GLY A 27 -25.57 -19.46 -6.47
CA GLY A 27 -26.58 -18.43 -6.19
C GLY A 27 -26.02 -17.18 -5.50
N GLU A 28 -24.85 -17.28 -4.89
CA GLU A 28 -24.15 -16.18 -4.21
C GLU A 28 -22.66 -16.24 -4.49
N SER A 29 -22.06 -15.08 -4.72
CA SER A 29 -20.62 -14.90 -4.81
C SER A 29 -20.25 -13.48 -4.39
N PRO A 30 -19.17 -13.28 -3.62
CA PRO A 30 -18.73 -11.93 -3.26
C PRO A 30 -18.11 -11.18 -4.43
N THR A 31 -17.62 -11.87 -5.48
CA THR A 31 -16.81 -11.28 -6.55
C THR A 31 -17.33 -11.54 -7.96
N ALA A 32 -18.25 -12.49 -8.15
CA ALA A 32 -18.77 -12.89 -9.44
C ALA A 32 -20.28 -12.69 -9.57
N LYS A 33 -20.79 -12.72 -10.79
CA LYS A 33 -22.23 -12.71 -11.08
C LYS A 33 -22.87 -13.99 -10.54
N PRO A 34 -23.93 -13.89 -9.70
CA PRO A 34 -24.58 -15.06 -9.16
C PRO A 34 -25.49 -15.75 -10.17
N GLY A 35 -25.74 -17.05 -9.95
CA GLY A 35 -26.71 -17.83 -10.70
C GLY A 35 -26.27 -18.33 -12.06
N VAL A 36 -25.02 -18.08 -12.46
CA VAL A 36 -24.45 -18.44 -13.78
C VAL A 36 -23.13 -19.20 -13.63
N GLY A 37 -22.64 -19.79 -14.72
CA GLY A 37 -21.31 -20.36 -14.77
C GLY A 37 -20.21 -19.29 -14.66
N PHE A 38 -18.97 -19.70 -14.69
CA PHE A 38 -17.87 -18.78 -14.91
C PHE A 38 -17.90 -18.27 -16.36
N THR A 39 -18.06 -19.19 -17.32
CA THR A 39 -18.35 -18.87 -18.72
C THR A 39 -19.76 -19.37 -19.07
N GLY A 40 -20.58 -18.50 -19.67
CA GLY A 40 -21.93 -18.84 -20.04
C GLY A 40 -22.91 -18.95 -18.87
N LEU A 41 -24.01 -19.66 -19.08
CA LEU A 41 -25.12 -19.72 -18.13
C LEU A 41 -25.14 -21.00 -17.31
N ARG A 42 -24.42 -22.03 -17.73
CA ARG A 42 -24.45 -23.40 -17.20
C ARG A 42 -23.11 -23.77 -16.60
N THR A 43 -23.11 -24.73 -15.69
CA THR A 43 -21.91 -25.25 -15.03
C THR A 43 -22.20 -26.64 -14.47
N LEU A 44 -21.17 -27.40 -14.13
CA LEU A 44 -21.32 -28.70 -13.52
C LEU A 44 -21.37 -28.59 -11.99
N ARG A 45 -22.47 -29.03 -11.36
CA ARG A 45 -22.59 -29.18 -9.91
C ARG A 45 -21.96 -30.48 -9.45
N TYR A 46 -21.14 -30.45 -8.41
CA TYR A 46 -20.64 -31.62 -7.70
C TYR A 46 -21.02 -31.54 -6.21
N ASP A 47 -21.26 -32.71 -5.58
CA ASP A 47 -21.48 -32.82 -4.15
C ASP A 47 -20.81 -34.11 -3.68
N ARG A 48 -19.77 -33.99 -2.84
CA ARG A 48 -18.95 -35.10 -2.34
C ARG A 48 -18.61 -36.12 -3.41
N PRO A 49 -17.92 -35.71 -4.47
CA PRO A 49 -17.82 -36.48 -5.71
C PRO A 49 -17.08 -37.82 -5.53
N GLY A 50 -16.25 -37.96 -4.50
CA GLY A 50 -15.35 -39.06 -4.38
C GLY A 50 -14.41 -39.12 -5.55
N ARG A 51 -14.55 -40.06 -6.45
CA ARG A 51 -13.83 -40.16 -7.71
C ARG A 51 -14.78 -40.43 -8.86
N VAL A 52 -14.99 -39.47 -9.75
CA VAL A 52 -16.00 -39.54 -10.82
C VAL A 52 -15.33 -39.20 -12.15
N ARG A 53 -15.38 -40.15 -13.10
CA ARG A 53 -14.92 -39.94 -14.47
C ARG A 53 -15.87 -38.97 -15.20
N LEU A 54 -15.34 -37.84 -15.66
CA LEU A 54 -16.12 -36.80 -16.33
C LEU A 54 -16.06 -36.92 -17.84
N PHE A 55 -14.88 -37.14 -18.40
CA PHE A 55 -14.69 -37.17 -19.85
C PHE A 55 -13.75 -38.31 -20.27
N ASP A 56 -14.13 -38.98 -21.35
CA ASP A 56 -13.21 -39.76 -22.15
C ASP A 56 -12.64 -38.88 -23.24
N VAL A 57 -11.33 -38.82 -23.36
CA VAL A 57 -10.64 -37.97 -24.31
C VAL A 57 -9.50 -38.76 -24.99
N ASP A 58 -8.97 -38.24 -26.08
CA ASP A 58 -7.80 -38.75 -26.77
C ASP A 58 -6.91 -37.57 -27.16
N VAL A 59 -6.20 -37.04 -26.17
CA VAL A 59 -5.45 -35.79 -26.32
C VAL A 59 -3.96 -36.06 -26.09
N PRO A 60 -3.12 -36.04 -27.14
CA PRO A 60 -1.68 -36.12 -26.96
C PRO A 60 -1.13 -34.83 -26.33
N ALA A 61 -0.29 -34.96 -25.31
CA ALA A 61 0.38 -33.88 -24.63
C ALA A 61 1.76 -33.63 -25.24
N GLY A 62 2.00 -32.38 -25.64
CA GLY A 62 3.30 -31.86 -26.04
C GLY A 62 4.02 -31.17 -24.86
N GLU A 63 5.17 -30.56 -25.18
CA GLU A 63 6.02 -29.87 -24.17
C GLU A 63 5.30 -28.77 -23.39
N HIS A 64 4.27 -28.18 -23.98
CA HIS A 64 3.57 -27.00 -23.41
C HIS A 64 2.07 -27.24 -23.26
N THR A 65 1.66 -28.49 -23.21
CA THR A 65 0.27 -28.86 -22.99
C THR A 65 -0.05 -28.83 -21.51
N GLU A 66 -1.16 -28.16 -21.15
CA GLU A 66 -1.65 -28.07 -19.79
C GLU A 66 -3.12 -28.40 -19.71
N LEU A 67 -3.54 -28.90 -18.54
CA LEU A 67 -4.91 -28.93 -18.09
C LEU A 67 -5.21 -27.66 -17.31
N SER A 68 -6.35 -27.03 -17.61
CA SER A 68 -6.90 -25.93 -16.79
C SER A 68 -8.37 -26.12 -16.56
N TYR A 69 -8.86 -25.62 -15.44
CA TYR A 69 -10.27 -25.61 -15.10
C TYR A 69 -10.56 -24.51 -14.07
N VAL A 70 -11.82 -24.10 -13.99
CA VAL A 70 -12.28 -23.11 -13.02
C VAL A 70 -13.20 -23.82 -12.04
N VAL A 71 -12.96 -23.66 -10.74
CA VAL A 71 -13.69 -24.35 -9.67
C VAL A 71 -14.19 -23.36 -8.64
N PHE A 72 -15.43 -23.58 -8.18
CA PHE A 72 -16.08 -22.79 -7.12
C PHE A 72 -16.42 -23.73 -5.95
N PRO A 73 -15.49 -23.93 -4.99
CA PRO A 73 -15.73 -24.77 -3.83
C PRO A 73 -16.59 -24.04 -2.78
N GLU A 74 -17.49 -24.72 -2.12
CA GLU A 74 -18.28 -24.13 -1.04
C GLU A 74 -17.45 -23.91 0.22
N ARG A 75 -16.52 -24.83 0.53
CA ARG A 75 -15.69 -24.81 1.74
C ARG A 75 -14.21 -24.62 1.49
N GLY A 76 -13.76 -24.71 0.22
CA GLY A 76 -12.35 -24.60 -0.14
C GLY A 76 -11.52 -25.81 0.25
N THR A 77 -12.11 -27.00 0.26
CA THR A 77 -11.39 -28.26 0.43
C THR A 77 -10.89 -28.79 -0.92
N ALA A 78 -10.00 -29.79 -0.88
CA ALA A 78 -9.38 -30.33 -2.09
C ALA A 78 -10.42 -30.95 -3.04
N VAL A 79 -10.63 -30.29 -4.15
CA VAL A 79 -11.29 -30.80 -5.33
C VAL A 79 -10.36 -30.60 -6.51
N ALA A 80 -10.10 -31.65 -7.26
CA ALA A 80 -9.12 -31.63 -8.30
C ALA A 80 -9.56 -32.45 -9.53
N LEU A 81 -8.97 -32.15 -10.69
CA LEU A 81 -9.11 -32.98 -11.89
C LEU A 81 -7.86 -33.83 -12.09
N ASP A 82 -7.99 -35.13 -11.87
CA ASP A 82 -6.98 -36.10 -12.21
C ASP A 82 -7.07 -36.49 -13.69
N VAL A 83 -5.96 -36.88 -14.30
CA VAL A 83 -5.93 -37.39 -15.66
C VAL A 83 -5.44 -38.83 -15.70
N GLU A 84 -6.06 -39.65 -16.52
CA GLU A 84 -5.60 -41.00 -16.87
C GLU A 84 -4.80 -40.95 -18.18
N LEU A 85 -3.62 -41.54 -18.19
CA LEU A 85 -2.71 -41.53 -19.29
C LEU A 85 -2.82 -42.83 -20.11
N ASP A 86 -2.20 -42.87 -21.30
CA ASP A 86 -2.23 -43.96 -22.26
C ASP A 86 -1.64 -45.29 -21.75
N ASP A 87 -0.83 -45.25 -20.67
CA ASP A 87 -0.32 -46.48 -20.02
C ASP A 87 -1.22 -46.95 -18.86
N GLY A 88 -2.38 -46.32 -18.67
CA GLY A 88 -3.30 -46.61 -17.58
C GLY A 88 -2.90 -45.99 -16.23
N SER A 89 -1.80 -45.29 -16.16
CA SER A 89 -1.41 -44.56 -14.97
C SER A 89 -2.33 -43.34 -14.74
N THR A 90 -2.57 -43.01 -13.48
CA THR A 90 -3.29 -41.78 -13.10
C THR A 90 -2.30 -40.75 -12.63
N LEU A 91 -2.37 -39.55 -13.18
CA LEU A 91 -1.66 -38.37 -12.69
C LEU A 91 -2.61 -37.59 -11.78
N PRO A 92 -2.47 -37.67 -10.44
CA PRO A 92 -3.27 -36.87 -9.52
C PRO A 92 -2.87 -35.40 -9.62
N ASP A 93 -3.77 -34.52 -9.25
CA ASP A 93 -3.46 -33.10 -9.09
C ASP A 93 -2.84 -32.85 -7.70
N ASP A 94 -1.65 -32.27 -7.65
CA ASP A 94 -0.94 -31.92 -6.42
C ASP A 94 -1.38 -30.56 -5.86
N LEU A 95 -2.58 -30.10 -6.18
CA LEU A 95 -3.13 -28.83 -5.73
C LEU A 95 -3.15 -28.74 -4.20
N ASP A 96 -2.51 -27.71 -3.67
CA ASP A 96 -2.66 -27.34 -2.26
C ASP A 96 -4.11 -26.89 -2.00
N PRO A 97 -4.90 -27.59 -1.15
CA PRO A 97 -6.27 -27.19 -0.87
C PRO A 97 -6.41 -25.77 -0.33
N LYS A 98 -5.36 -25.25 0.32
CA LYS A 98 -5.32 -23.87 0.83
C LYS A 98 -5.24 -22.82 -0.28
N ALA A 99 -4.89 -23.22 -1.50
CA ALA A 99 -4.88 -22.31 -2.65
C ALA A 99 -6.28 -21.97 -3.18
N LEU A 100 -7.30 -22.77 -2.83
CA LEU A 100 -8.67 -22.52 -3.26
C LEU A 100 -9.41 -21.62 -2.28
N TYR A 101 -9.93 -20.51 -2.77
CA TYR A 101 -10.79 -19.60 -2.02
C TYR A 101 -12.23 -20.14 -2.02
N PRO A 102 -12.83 -20.33 -0.85
CA PRO A 102 -14.22 -20.80 -0.76
C PRO A 102 -15.20 -19.74 -1.28
N ARG A 103 -16.26 -20.20 -1.91
CA ARG A 103 -17.35 -19.36 -2.44
C ARG A 103 -16.89 -18.34 -3.50
N GLN A 104 -15.81 -18.68 -4.20
CA GLN A 104 -15.27 -17.92 -5.33
C GLN A 104 -14.84 -18.85 -6.45
N TRP A 105 -14.84 -18.33 -7.68
CA TRP A 105 -14.22 -19.02 -8.79
C TRP A 105 -12.70 -18.98 -8.64
N ASN A 106 -12.05 -20.13 -8.79
CA ASN A 106 -10.60 -20.28 -8.75
C ASN A 106 -10.13 -20.93 -10.06
N LEU A 107 -9.11 -20.36 -10.67
CA LEU A 107 -8.46 -20.96 -11.82
C LEU A 107 -7.36 -21.92 -11.33
N VAL A 108 -7.40 -23.15 -11.80
CA VAL A 108 -6.36 -24.16 -11.57
C VAL A 108 -5.72 -24.49 -12.91
N ARG A 109 -4.40 -24.56 -12.94
CA ARG A 109 -3.61 -24.90 -14.14
C ARG A 109 -2.47 -25.81 -13.74
N ARG A 110 -2.22 -26.82 -14.54
CA ARG A 110 -1.06 -27.69 -14.39
C ARG A 110 -0.53 -28.22 -15.72
N PRO A 111 0.80 -28.39 -15.85
CA PRO A 111 1.39 -29.00 -17.03
C PRO A 111 1.02 -30.48 -17.09
N LEU A 112 0.90 -31.00 -18.31
CA LEU A 112 0.75 -32.42 -18.57
C LEU A 112 2.08 -33.03 -19.07
N PRO A 113 2.36 -34.31 -18.76
CA PRO A 113 3.64 -34.92 -19.14
C PRO A 113 3.76 -35.03 -20.67
N PRO A 114 4.80 -34.44 -21.27
CA PRO A 114 4.99 -34.47 -22.72
C PRO A 114 5.22 -35.89 -23.26
N GLY A 115 4.72 -36.13 -24.47
CA GLY A 115 4.83 -37.42 -25.13
C GLY A 115 3.85 -38.49 -24.65
N ARG A 116 2.93 -38.12 -23.75
CA ARG A 116 1.86 -39.00 -23.26
C ARG A 116 0.53 -38.56 -23.88
N THR A 117 -0.45 -39.46 -23.85
CA THR A 117 -1.80 -39.18 -24.30
C THR A 117 -2.76 -39.25 -23.11
N VAL A 118 -3.55 -38.20 -22.91
CA VAL A 118 -4.61 -38.17 -21.92
C VAL A 118 -5.82 -38.94 -22.43
N ARG A 119 -6.27 -39.94 -21.68
CA ARG A 119 -7.40 -40.81 -22.00
C ARG A 119 -8.67 -40.48 -21.28
N ALA A 120 -8.56 -39.95 -20.04
CA ALA A 120 -9.71 -39.56 -19.26
C ALA A 120 -9.40 -38.38 -18.33
N ILE A 121 -10.44 -37.61 -18.03
CA ILE A 121 -10.45 -36.59 -16.99
C ILE A 121 -11.40 -37.02 -15.88
N THR A 122 -10.91 -37.11 -14.66
CA THR A 122 -11.65 -37.59 -13.49
C THR A 122 -11.71 -36.50 -12.42
N LEU A 123 -12.90 -36.16 -11.97
CA LEU A 123 -13.10 -35.32 -10.80
C LEU A 123 -12.83 -36.14 -9.55
N SER A 124 -11.89 -35.69 -8.73
CA SER A 124 -11.59 -36.27 -7.43
C SER A 124 -11.80 -35.23 -6.34
N GLY A 125 -12.37 -35.63 -5.21
CA GLY A 125 -12.62 -34.73 -4.11
C GLY A 125 -13.20 -35.44 -2.89
N GLY A 126 -13.14 -34.75 -1.77
CA GLY A 126 -13.60 -35.25 -0.47
C GLY A 126 -15.04 -34.83 -0.14
N GLU A 127 -15.18 -34.21 1.00
CA GLU A 127 -16.46 -33.83 1.63
C GLU A 127 -17.03 -32.50 1.13
N ASP A 128 -16.41 -31.83 0.14
CA ASP A 128 -16.88 -30.56 -0.37
C ASP A 128 -17.90 -30.69 -1.49
N ALA A 129 -18.66 -29.63 -1.67
CA ALA A 129 -19.59 -29.45 -2.76
C ALA A 129 -19.23 -28.15 -3.49
N GLY A 130 -19.66 -28.00 -4.74
CA GLY A 130 -19.34 -26.79 -5.50
C GLY A 130 -19.70 -26.93 -6.97
N TRP A 131 -19.05 -26.10 -7.78
CA TRP A 131 -19.26 -26.02 -9.22
C TRP A 131 -17.94 -26.09 -9.96
N LEU A 132 -17.97 -26.73 -11.11
CA LEU A 132 -16.83 -26.85 -12.01
C LEU A 132 -17.20 -26.26 -13.36
N ASP A 133 -16.25 -25.50 -13.96
CA ASP A 133 -16.44 -24.87 -15.26
C ASP A 133 -15.12 -24.81 -16.04
N ASP A 134 -15.18 -24.44 -17.31
CA ASP A 134 -14.04 -24.20 -18.20
C ASP A 134 -12.95 -25.26 -18.15
N VAL A 135 -13.32 -26.54 -18.22
CA VAL A 135 -12.37 -27.65 -18.31
C VAL A 135 -11.70 -27.62 -19.68
N ARG A 136 -10.39 -27.48 -19.71
CA ARG A 136 -9.66 -27.29 -20.96
C ARG A 136 -8.30 -28.00 -20.96
N ILE A 137 -7.96 -28.62 -22.09
CA ILE A 137 -6.61 -29.05 -22.39
C ILE A 137 -6.13 -28.21 -23.57
N ALA A 138 -5.02 -27.50 -23.42
CA ALA A 138 -4.52 -26.59 -24.45
C ALA A 138 -3.00 -26.48 -24.42
N ASP A 139 -2.41 -26.15 -25.59
CA ASP A 139 -1.01 -25.83 -25.68
C ASP A 139 -0.77 -24.34 -25.39
N ARG A 140 0.11 -24.06 -24.42
CA ARG A 140 0.54 -22.72 -24.03
C ARG A 140 2.07 -22.61 -24.11
N PRO A 141 2.64 -22.50 -25.28
CA PRO A 141 4.10 -22.35 -25.42
C PRO A 141 4.52 -21.02 -24.79
N PRO A 142 5.65 -21.00 -24.06
CA PRO A 142 6.19 -19.78 -23.50
C PRO A 142 6.47 -18.78 -24.63
N ARG A 143 6.19 -17.51 -24.36
CA ARG A 143 6.46 -16.44 -25.31
C ARG A 143 7.60 -15.60 -24.79
N ARG A 144 8.60 -15.35 -25.63
CA ARG A 144 9.59 -14.32 -25.32
C ARG A 144 8.88 -12.98 -25.33
N ARG A 145 8.87 -12.29 -24.17
CA ARG A 145 8.22 -11.00 -23.97
C ARG A 145 9.14 -10.10 -23.17
N ASP A 146 9.11 -8.81 -23.49
CA ASP A 146 9.69 -7.79 -22.63
C ASP A 146 8.93 -7.70 -21.30
N ALA A 147 9.56 -7.12 -20.28
CA ALA A 147 8.98 -6.98 -18.94
C ALA A 147 7.60 -6.30 -18.98
N VAL A 148 7.48 -5.21 -19.73
CA VAL A 148 6.23 -4.45 -19.86
C VAL A 148 5.09 -5.26 -20.48
N ASP A 149 5.38 -6.19 -21.39
CA ASP A 149 4.36 -7.00 -22.07
C ASP A 149 3.85 -8.16 -21.21
N ARG A 150 4.43 -8.38 -20.03
CA ARG A 150 3.98 -9.34 -19.03
C ARG A 150 2.96 -8.74 -18.05
N VAL A 151 2.85 -7.42 -18.01
CA VAL A 151 1.91 -6.73 -17.13
C VAL A 151 0.45 -6.99 -17.56
N ARG A 152 -0.39 -7.30 -16.59
CA ARG A 152 -1.85 -7.42 -16.75
C ARG A 152 -2.52 -6.37 -15.86
N THR A 153 -3.09 -5.33 -16.48
CA THR A 153 -3.77 -4.26 -15.72
C THR A 153 -5.11 -4.69 -15.16
N THR A 154 -5.71 -5.76 -15.66
CA THR A 154 -6.93 -6.37 -15.12
C THR A 154 -6.68 -7.19 -13.84
N ARG A 155 -5.42 -7.47 -13.49
CA ARG A 155 -5.09 -8.22 -12.27
C ARG A 155 -5.57 -7.47 -11.02
N GLY A 156 -6.37 -8.13 -10.19
CA GLY A 156 -7.00 -7.55 -9.01
C GLY A 156 -8.40 -6.98 -9.24
N THR A 157 -8.95 -7.09 -10.45
CA THR A 157 -10.29 -6.56 -10.79
C THR A 157 -11.43 -7.56 -10.58
N HIS A 158 -11.13 -8.84 -10.39
CA HIS A 158 -12.10 -9.86 -9.98
C HIS A 158 -12.31 -9.79 -8.48
N SER A 159 -12.86 -8.68 -8.05
CA SER A 159 -13.00 -8.23 -6.67
C SER A 159 -14.32 -7.50 -6.50
N GLY A 160 -14.67 -7.18 -5.27
CA GLY A 160 -15.82 -6.36 -4.93
C GLY A 160 -15.68 -5.78 -3.53
N LYS A 161 -16.74 -5.12 -3.07
CA LYS A 161 -16.78 -4.53 -1.72
C LYS A 161 -16.79 -5.58 -0.59
N ASP A 162 -17.21 -6.79 -0.89
CA ASP A 162 -17.44 -7.86 0.08
C ASP A 162 -16.24 -8.81 0.20
N PHE A 163 -15.36 -8.83 -0.82
CA PHE A 163 -14.11 -9.58 -0.83
C PHE A 163 -13.14 -9.00 -1.85
N SER A 164 -11.88 -8.83 -1.44
CA SER A 164 -10.84 -8.29 -2.30
C SER A 164 -9.89 -9.38 -2.82
N ARG A 165 -9.63 -9.32 -4.12
CA ARG A 165 -8.55 -10.03 -4.81
C ARG A 165 -7.58 -9.02 -5.42
N GLY A 166 -7.56 -7.80 -4.87
CA GLY A 166 -6.77 -6.64 -5.27
C GLY A 166 -7.50 -5.31 -5.18
N ASN A 167 -8.80 -5.29 -5.46
CA ASN A 167 -9.62 -4.07 -5.54
C ASN A 167 -8.99 -2.99 -6.41
N THR A 168 -8.48 -3.39 -7.57
CA THR A 168 -7.86 -2.52 -8.58
C THR A 168 -8.83 -2.24 -9.71
N PHE A 169 -8.44 -1.36 -10.62
CA PHE A 169 -9.06 -1.18 -11.93
C PHE A 169 -7.98 -1.15 -13.01
N PRO A 170 -8.29 -1.46 -14.29
CA PRO A 170 -7.27 -1.56 -15.34
C PRO A 170 -6.79 -0.17 -15.77
N ALA A 171 -5.90 0.42 -15.00
CA ALA A 171 -5.35 1.73 -15.25
C ALA A 171 -4.34 1.71 -16.41
N THR A 172 -4.70 2.35 -17.52
CA THR A 172 -3.81 2.65 -18.63
C THR A 172 -3.24 4.05 -18.38
N ALA A 173 -1.93 4.15 -18.18
CA ALA A 173 -1.27 5.37 -17.73
C ALA A 173 0.24 5.30 -17.99
N VAL A 174 0.94 6.41 -17.82
CA VAL A 174 2.40 6.45 -17.70
C VAL A 174 2.83 6.31 -16.23
N PRO A 175 4.09 5.96 -15.93
CA PRO A 175 4.56 5.86 -14.55
C PRO A 175 4.32 7.16 -13.76
N HIS A 176 3.74 7.05 -12.57
CA HIS A 176 3.36 8.18 -11.71
C HIS A 176 2.56 9.29 -12.42
N GLY A 177 1.79 8.90 -13.45
CA GLY A 177 1.10 9.83 -14.33
C GLY A 177 0.02 10.64 -13.63
N PHE A 178 -0.34 11.76 -14.24
CA PHE A 178 -1.38 12.66 -13.77
C PHE A 178 -2.78 12.04 -13.92
N ASN A 179 -3.03 11.36 -15.02
CA ASN A 179 -4.31 10.71 -15.35
C ASN A 179 -4.20 9.20 -15.40
N PHE A 180 -5.31 8.56 -15.04
CA PHE A 180 -5.61 7.19 -15.41
C PHE A 180 -6.72 7.14 -16.47
N TRP A 181 -6.58 6.21 -17.40
CA TRP A 181 -7.60 5.90 -18.40
C TRP A 181 -8.03 4.45 -18.21
N THR A 182 -9.33 4.20 -18.17
CA THR A 182 -9.84 2.87 -17.84
C THR A 182 -11.13 2.56 -18.60
N PRO A 183 -11.35 1.29 -19.03
CA PRO A 183 -12.69 0.84 -19.35
C PRO A 183 -13.54 0.85 -18.08
N VAL A 184 -14.85 0.95 -18.24
CA VAL A 184 -15.79 0.91 -17.12
C VAL A 184 -16.92 -0.07 -17.40
N THR A 185 -17.19 -0.94 -16.42
CA THR A 185 -18.36 -1.85 -16.45
C THR A 185 -19.57 -1.24 -15.76
N ASP A 186 -19.38 -0.15 -15.00
CA ASP A 186 -20.43 0.63 -14.35
C ASP A 186 -20.14 2.12 -14.43
N ALA A 187 -20.66 2.80 -15.43
CA ALA A 187 -20.49 4.24 -15.62
C ALA A 187 -21.21 5.09 -14.54
N SER A 188 -22.08 4.49 -13.75
CA SER A 188 -22.73 5.15 -12.61
C SER A 188 -21.86 5.16 -11.35
N SER A 189 -20.87 4.24 -11.24
CA SER A 189 -20.00 4.12 -10.09
C SER A 189 -18.93 5.21 -10.03
N THR A 190 -18.50 5.56 -8.82
CA THR A 190 -17.28 6.31 -8.54
C THR A 190 -16.30 5.47 -7.70
N THR A 191 -16.65 4.23 -7.42
CA THR A 191 -15.90 3.30 -6.58
C THR A 191 -15.36 2.13 -7.42
N TRP A 192 -16.11 1.06 -7.60
CA TRP A 192 -15.70 -0.06 -8.47
C TRP A 192 -16.03 0.30 -9.93
N LEU A 193 -15.04 0.80 -10.66
CA LEU A 193 -15.19 1.27 -12.04
C LEU A 193 -15.25 0.12 -13.04
N TYR A 194 -14.50 -0.92 -12.77
CA TYR A 194 -14.41 -2.13 -13.61
C TYR A 194 -14.38 -3.35 -12.69
N GLU A 195 -15.39 -4.22 -12.86
CA GLU A 195 -15.47 -5.51 -12.18
C GLU A 195 -15.40 -6.62 -13.23
N TYR A 196 -14.43 -7.51 -13.08
CA TYR A 196 -14.07 -8.53 -14.07
C TYR A 196 -15.25 -9.43 -14.49
N HIS A 197 -16.11 -9.84 -13.53
CA HIS A 197 -17.19 -10.79 -13.77
C HIS A 197 -18.55 -10.32 -13.23
N ARG A 198 -18.58 -9.64 -12.11
CA ARG A 198 -19.81 -9.33 -11.37
C ARG A 198 -20.86 -8.55 -12.19
N ARG A 199 -20.40 -7.70 -13.13
CA ARG A 199 -21.24 -6.86 -13.99
C ARG A 199 -21.49 -7.44 -15.37
N ASN A 200 -21.25 -8.75 -15.57
CA ASN A 200 -21.60 -9.43 -16.80
C ASN A 200 -23.09 -9.26 -17.11
N ASP A 201 -23.44 -9.20 -18.38
CA ASP A 201 -24.81 -9.00 -18.84
C ASP A 201 -25.73 -10.22 -18.58
N GLU A 202 -26.95 -10.19 -19.07
CA GLU A 202 -27.94 -11.24 -18.85
C GLU A 202 -27.52 -12.59 -19.43
N THR A 203 -26.68 -12.60 -20.44
CA THR A 203 -26.10 -13.80 -21.06
C THR A 203 -24.75 -14.20 -20.45
N ASN A 204 -24.37 -13.56 -19.34
CA ASN A 204 -23.07 -13.73 -18.67
C ASN A 204 -21.87 -13.35 -19.56
N ARG A 205 -22.05 -12.38 -20.47
CA ARG A 205 -20.95 -11.79 -21.23
C ARG A 205 -20.43 -10.56 -20.50
N PRO A 206 -19.11 -10.38 -20.40
CA PRO A 206 -18.53 -9.11 -19.97
C PRO A 206 -19.06 -7.98 -20.87
N ARG A 207 -19.41 -6.86 -20.25
CA ARG A 207 -19.96 -5.71 -20.95
C ARG A 207 -19.39 -4.42 -20.41
N LEU A 208 -18.95 -3.52 -21.28
CA LEU A 208 -18.57 -2.17 -20.92
C LEU A 208 -19.72 -1.19 -21.09
N GLU A 209 -19.69 -0.10 -20.30
CA GLU A 209 -20.56 1.06 -20.45
C GLU A 209 -19.83 2.27 -21.04
N GLY A 210 -18.54 2.13 -21.30
CA GLY A 210 -17.68 3.14 -21.91
C GLY A 210 -16.25 3.10 -21.38
N PHE A 211 -15.56 4.23 -21.59
CA PHE A 211 -14.19 4.45 -21.14
C PHE A 211 -14.16 5.73 -20.33
N ALA A 212 -13.44 5.72 -19.21
CA ALA A 212 -13.40 6.85 -18.31
C ALA A 212 -11.99 7.36 -18.10
N LEU A 213 -11.91 8.63 -17.79
CA LEU A 213 -10.77 9.24 -17.13
C LEU A 213 -10.99 9.14 -15.63
N SER A 214 -9.94 8.76 -14.88
CA SER A 214 -10.01 8.54 -13.45
C SER A 214 -8.82 9.16 -12.72
N HIS A 215 -9.03 9.53 -11.46
CA HIS A 215 -8.01 9.92 -10.50
C HIS A 215 -8.17 9.11 -9.20
N GLN A 216 -8.65 7.89 -9.31
CA GLN A 216 -8.97 7.05 -8.17
C GLN A 216 -7.71 6.47 -7.53
N PRO A 217 -7.43 6.75 -6.23
CA PRO A 217 -6.34 6.09 -5.51
C PRO A 217 -6.73 4.68 -5.02
N SER A 218 -8.00 4.48 -4.69
CA SER A 218 -8.60 3.19 -4.35
C SER A 218 -10.11 3.27 -4.48
N PRO A 219 -10.85 2.15 -4.61
CA PRO A 219 -12.32 2.19 -4.64
C PRO A 219 -12.93 2.74 -3.35
N TRP A 220 -12.28 2.56 -2.20
CA TRP A 220 -12.76 3.11 -0.92
C TRP A 220 -12.73 4.63 -0.88
N MET A 221 -11.72 5.25 -1.47
CA MET A 221 -11.61 6.70 -1.66
C MET A 221 -12.56 7.19 -2.74
N GLY A 222 -12.74 6.40 -3.78
CA GLY A 222 -13.53 6.68 -4.95
C GLY A 222 -12.89 7.66 -5.94
N ASP A 223 -13.49 7.76 -7.11
CA ASP A 223 -13.06 8.66 -8.18
C ASP A 223 -13.64 10.07 -7.95
N ARG A 224 -12.86 11.08 -8.28
CA ARG A 224 -13.19 12.48 -8.03
C ARG A 224 -13.33 13.33 -9.29
N HIS A 225 -13.01 12.80 -10.48
CA HIS A 225 -13.08 13.55 -11.74
C HIS A 225 -13.47 12.65 -12.92
N THR A 226 -14.71 12.17 -12.95
CA THR A 226 -15.19 11.26 -13.99
C THR A 226 -15.60 12.01 -15.27
N PHE A 227 -15.08 11.56 -16.40
CA PHE A 227 -15.49 11.96 -17.75
C PHE A 227 -15.46 10.71 -18.64
N HIS A 228 -16.57 10.44 -19.35
CA HIS A 228 -16.73 9.20 -20.08
C HIS A 228 -16.81 9.43 -21.59
N LEU A 229 -16.18 8.52 -22.32
CA LEU A 229 -16.28 8.32 -23.76
C LEU A 229 -17.17 7.10 -23.98
N VAL A 230 -18.25 7.26 -24.72
CA VAL A 230 -19.26 6.21 -24.94
C VAL A 230 -19.43 5.98 -26.44
N PRO A 231 -18.73 5.01 -27.05
CA PRO A 231 -18.97 4.66 -28.45
C PRO A 231 -20.35 4.04 -28.58
N ALA A 232 -21.01 4.31 -29.71
CA ALA A 232 -22.33 3.75 -29.99
C ALA A 232 -22.26 2.28 -30.38
N GLY A 233 -23.19 1.48 -29.92
CA GLY A 233 -23.30 0.06 -30.23
C GLY A 233 -23.39 -0.81 -28.98
N ASP A 234 -23.45 -2.10 -29.22
CA ASP A 234 -23.34 -3.09 -28.14
C ASP A 234 -21.88 -3.28 -27.72
N LEU A 235 -21.64 -3.19 -26.43
CA LEU A 235 -20.30 -3.22 -25.84
C LEU A 235 -20.03 -4.53 -25.08
N ALA A 236 -20.70 -5.61 -25.44
CA ALA A 236 -20.39 -6.96 -24.96
C ALA A 236 -19.10 -7.48 -25.63
N PHE A 237 -18.28 -8.18 -24.86
CA PHE A 237 -16.97 -8.71 -25.33
C PHE A 237 -16.58 -9.98 -24.59
N GLY A 238 -15.54 -10.66 -25.05
CA GLY A 238 -14.83 -11.70 -24.30
C GLY A 238 -13.47 -11.20 -23.85
N HIS A 239 -13.04 -11.59 -22.67
CA HIS A 239 -11.72 -11.20 -22.12
C HIS A 239 -10.55 -11.66 -23.02
N GLU A 240 -10.74 -12.69 -23.85
CA GLU A 240 -9.77 -13.12 -24.85
C GLU A 240 -9.54 -12.09 -25.99
N HIS A 241 -10.44 -11.12 -26.11
CA HIS A 241 -10.37 -10.01 -27.06
C HIS A 241 -9.97 -8.68 -26.40
N GLU A 242 -9.54 -8.73 -25.14
CA GLU A 242 -9.11 -7.58 -24.36
C GLU A 242 -7.57 -7.51 -24.29
N THR A 243 -7.03 -6.34 -24.60
CA THR A 243 -5.61 -6.03 -24.41
C THR A 243 -5.49 -5.11 -23.20
N ASP A 244 -4.92 -5.64 -22.12
CA ASP A 244 -4.84 -4.98 -20.82
C ASP A 244 -3.37 -4.70 -20.43
N ARG A 245 -2.75 -3.74 -21.14
CA ARG A 245 -1.37 -3.32 -20.90
C ARG A 245 -1.31 -1.91 -20.32
N PRO A 246 -0.30 -1.55 -19.54
CA PRO A 246 -0.22 -0.21 -18.95
C PRO A 246 -0.13 0.91 -19.99
N TYR A 247 0.39 0.61 -21.17
CA TYR A 247 0.58 1.52 -22.28
C TYR A 247 -0.49 1.42 -23.37
N HIS A 248 -1.37 0.42 -23.29
CA HIS A 248 -2.38 0.14 -24.29
C HIS A 248 -3.54 -0.64 -23.70
N TYR A 249 -4.72 -0.04 -23.65
CA TYR A 249 -5.96 -0.77 -23.49
C TYR A 249 -6.63 -0.93 -24.86
N GLY A 250 -6.96 -2.15 -25.23
CA GLY A 250 -7.65 -2.44 -26.48
C GLY A 250 -8.76 -3.46 -26.26
N VAL A 251 -9.86 -3.34 -26.99
CA VAL A 251 -10.96 -4.30 -26.93
C VAL A 251 -11.66 -4.41 -28.27
N ARG A 252 -11.98 -5.65 -28.67
CA ARG A 252 -12.86 -5.94 -29.78
C ARG A 252 -14.17 -6.48 -29.23
N PHE A 253 -15.24 -5.73 -29.48
CA PHE A 253 -16.59 -6.09 -29.07
C PHE A 253 -17.23 -7.11 -30.03
N ASP A 254 -18.21 -7.85 -29.52
CA ASP A 254 -18.96 -8.85 -30.30
C ASP A 254 -19.70 -8.21 -31.50
N SER A 255 -20.05 -6.91 -31.40
CA SER A 255 -20.62 -6.10 -32.47
C SER A 255 -19.67 -5.79 -33.64
N GLY A 256 -18.37 -6.12 -33.51
CA GLY A 256 -17.33 -5.77 -34.47
C GLY A 256 -16.67 -4.41 -34.25
N LEU A 257 -17.16 -3.60 -33.31
CA LEU A 257 -16.48 -2.37 -32.89
C LEU A 257 -15.14 -2.71 -32.22
N THR A 258 -14.11 -1.92 -32.54
CA THR A 258 -12.84 -1.97 -31.79
C THR A 258 -12.52 -0.61 -31.21
N VAL A 259 -11.93 -0.61 -30.00
CA VAL A 259 -11.45 0.60 -29.33
C VAL A 259 -10.03 0.34 -28.83
N ASP A 260 -9.13 1.25 -29.16
CA ASP A 260 -7.75 1.25 -28.69
C ASP A 260 -7.45 2.59 -27.96
N LEU A 261 -6.81 2.53 -26.81
CA LEU A 261 -6.46 3.68 -25.98
C LEU A 261 -4.97 3.63 -25.62
N ALA A 262 -4.27 4.74 -25.81
CA ALA A 262 -2.86 4.89 -25.40
C ALA A 262 -2.67 6.19 -24.62
N PRO A 263 -1.94 6.15 -23.47
CA PRO A 263 -1.81 7.27 -22.55
C PRO A 263 -0.57 8.11 -22.79
N ALA A 264 -0.66 9.39 -22.45
CA ALA A 264 0.43 10.26 -22.06
C ALA A 264 0.23 10.69 -20.60
N ASP A 265 0.92 11.73 -20.12
CA ASP A 265 0.80 12.18 -18.72
C ASP A 265 -0.57 12.80 -18.43
N HIS A 266 -0.88 13.92 -19.10
CA HIS A 266 -2.17 14.61 -18.97
C HIS A 266 -3.12 14.30 -20.13
N ALA A 267 -2.65 13.59 -21.15
CA ALA A 267 -3.37 13.35 -22.39
C ALA A 267 -3.49 11.86 -22.73
N ALA A 268 -4.37 11.55 -23.67
CA ALA A 268 -4.48 10.24 -24.29
C ALA A 268 -4.94 10.35 -25.75
N VAL A 269 -4.71 9.30 -26.50
CA VAL A 269 -5.31 9.08 -27.82
C VAL A 269 -6.20 7.86 -27.75
N VAL A 270 -7.40 7.98 -28.33
CA VAL A 270 -8.37 6.89 -28.44
C VAL A 270 -8.75 6.72 -29.90
N ARG A 271 -8.61 5.53 -30.40
CA ARG A 271 -8.97 5.14 -31.76
C ARG A 271 -10.19 4.24 -31.72
N PHE A 272 -11.17 4.57 -32.55
CA PHE A 272 -12.41 3.81 -32.71
C PHE A 272 -12.50 3.29 -34.14
N ALA A 273 -12.86 2.01 -34.33
CA ALA A 273 -13.23 1.45 -35.61
C ALA A 273 -14.58 0.75 -35.50
N PHE A 274 -15.57 1.28 -36.16
CA PHE A 274 -16.94 0.81 -36.12
C PHE A 274 -17.23 -0.11 -37.33
N PRO A 275 -18.15 -1.05 -37.20
CA PRO A 275 -18.63 -1.81 -38.36
C PRO A 275 -19.45 -0.94 -39.37
N GLY A 276 -19.85 0.26 -38.98
CA GLY A 276 -20.59 1.21 -39.78
C GLY A 276 -20.19 2.65 -39.48
N GLU A 277 -21.17 3.58 -39.47
CA GLU A 277 -20.94 5.00 -39.17
C GLU A 277 -20.38 5.18 -37.74
N ALA A 278 -19.24 5.88 -37.62
CA ALA A 278 -18.65 6.17 -36.32
C ALA A 278 -19.50 7.17 -35.53
N LYS A 279 -19.82 6.83 -34.28
CA LYS A 279 -20.55 7.69 -33.33
C LYS A 279 -19.96 7.58 -31.95
N VAL A 280 -19.51 8.72 -31.37
CA VAL A 280 -18.96 8.79 -30.04
C VAL A 280 -19.71 9.82 -29.21
N ALA A 281 -20.31 9.40 -28.11
CA ALA A 281 -20.96 10.27 -27.13
C ALA A 281 -20.04 10.56 -25.95
N PHE A 282 -20.37 11.61 -25.20
CA PHE A 282 -19.65 12.04 -24.00
C PHE A 282 -20.60 12.18 -22.85
N ALA A 283 -20.16 11.73 -21.67
CA ALA A 283 -20.90 11.92 -20.44
C ALA A 283 -19.95 12.38 -19.33
N CYS A 284 -20.47 13.20 -18.42
CA CYS A 284 -19.75 13.57 -17.22
C CYS A 284 -20.72 13.65 -16.05
N LYS A 285 -20.26 13.24 -14.87
CA LYS A 285 -20.99 13.46 -13.64
C LYS A 285 -20.74 14.89 -13.16
N ARG A 286 -21.81 15.60 -12.82
CA ARG A 286 -21.75 16.97 -12.26
C ARG A 286 -20.79 17.86 -13.04
N GLY A 287 -21.06 18.04 -14.32
CA GLY A 287 -20.24 18.86 -15.20
C GLY A 287 -20.99 19.27 -16.45
N GLY A 288 -20.26 19.62 -17.49
CA GLY A 288 -20.80 19.99 -18.77
C GLY A 288 -19.88 19.63 -19.92
N VAL A 289 -20.49 19.37 -21.08
CA VAL A 289 -19.79 19.09 -22.33
C VAL A 289 -20.28 20.06 -23.39
N ARG A 290 -19.36 20.62 -24.17
CA ARG A 290 -19.63 21.44 -25.36
C ARG A 290 -18.93 20.82 -26.55
N LEU A 291 -19.67 20.71 -27.66
CA LEU A 291 -19.19 20.13 -28.90
C LEU A 291 -19.15 21.21 -30.00
N ASP A 292 -18.05 21.25 -30.74
CA ASP A 292 -17.92 22.00 -31.99
C ASP A 292 -17.78 20.99 -33.16
N PRO A 293 -18.85 20.61 -33.84
CA PRO A 293 -18.81 19.60 -34.89
C PRO A 293 -17.94 20.01 -36.09
N LYS A 294 -17.95 21.30 -36.45
CA LYS A 294 -17.19 21.80 -37.62
C LYS A 294 -15.69 21.66 -37.43
N ARG A 295 -15.22 21.75 -36.21
CA ARG A 295 -13.80 21.63 -35.84
C ARG A 295 -13.45 20.25 -35.24
N GLY A 296 -14.43 19.40 -35.02
CA GLY A 296 -14.24 18.14 -34.31
C GLY A 296 -13.77 18.31 -32.87
N VAL A 297 -14.15 19.42 -32.20
CA VAL A 297 -13.63 19.74 -30.86
C VAL A 297 -14.65 19.41 -29.79
N VAL A 298 -14.18 18.78 -28.70
CA VAL A 298 -14.93 18.58 -27.48
C VAL A 298 -14.25 19.30 -26.32
N THR A 299 -15.03 20.02 -25.53
CA THR A 299 -14.57 20.65 -24.30
C THR A 299 -15.52 20.28 -23.17
N GLY A 300 -14.99 20.15 -21.97
CA GLY A 300 -15.78 19.79 -20.82
C GLY A 300 -15.17 20.25 -19.51
N TYR A 301 -15.95 20.07 -18.45
CA TYR A 301 -15.49 20.21 -17.08
C TYR A 301 -16.28 19.26 -16.18
N THR A 302 -15.62 18.78 -15.12
CA THR A 302 -16.26 17.96 -14.08
C THR A 302 -15.89 18.51 -12.70
N TRP A 303 -16.70 18.17 -11.70
CA TRP A 303 -16.46 18.59 -10.31
C TRP A 303 -16.97 17.54 -9.30
N VAL A 304 -16.88 16.28 -9.69
CA VAL A 304 -17.26 15.15 -8.86
C VAL A 304 -16.39 15.09 -7.62
N ARG A 305 -16.99 14.76 -6.49
CA ARG A 305 -16.33 14.42 -5.25
C ARG A 305 -16.78 13.03 -4.82
N SER A 306 -15.87 12.22 -4.40
CA SER A 306 -16.17 10.97 -3.70
C SER A 306 -16.24 11.20 -2.19
N ARG A 307 -16.73 10.20 -1.47
CA ARG A 307 -16.99 10.28 -0.04
C ARG A 307 -15.76 10.70 0.79
N LEU A 308 -14.60 10.12 0.49
CA LEU A 308 -13.38 10.31 1.27
C LEU A 308 -12.36 11.23 0.61
N SER A 309 -12.66 11.78 -0.58
CA SER A 309 -11.77 12.74 -1.22
C SER A 309 -11.80 14.11 -0.52
N ALA A 310 -10.64 14.73 -0.40
CA ALA A 310 -10.47 16.04 0.20
C ALA A 310 -9.71 16.96 -0.76
N GLY A 311 -10.12 18.23 -0.87
CA GLY A 311 -9.41 19.20 -1.71
C GLY A 311 -9.58 19.02 -3.21
N ALA A 312 -10.44 18.12 -3.68
CA ALA A 312 -10.75 17.96 -5.10
C ALA A 312 -11.34 19.24 -5.69
N ARG A 313 -10.92 19.58 -6.91
CA ARG A 313 -11.30 20.78 -7.65
C ARG A 313 -11.91 20.40 -8.98
N ARG A 314 -12.37 21.40 -9.76
CA ARG A 314 -12.83 21.16 -11.12
C ARG A 314 -11.67 20.64 -11.98
N MET A 315 -12.01 19.67 -12.82
CA MET A 315 -11.16 19.21 -13.90
C MET A 315 -11.73 19.73 -15.22
N PHE A 316 -10.85 20.15 -16.12
CA PHE A 316 -11.16 20.65 -17.45
C PHE A 316 -10.68 19.64 -18.48
N VAL A 317 -11.50 19.42 -19.53
CA VAL A 317 -11.19 18.49 -20.61
C VAL A 317 -11.17 19.26 -21.93
N TYR A 318 -10.15 19.04 -22.75
CA TYR A 318 -10.07 19.52 -24.13
C TYR A 318 -9.70 18.34 -25.04
N GLY A 319 -10.49 18.10 -26.06
CA GLY A 319 -10.23 17.05 -27.03
C GLY A 319 -10.53 17.48 -28.47
N THR A 320 -9.88 16.82 -29.41
CA THR A 320 -10.07 17.05 -30.83
C THR A 320 -10.02 15.74 -31.61
N PHE A 321 -11.03 15.53 -32.43
CA PHE A 321 -11.05 14.44 -33.41
C PHE A 321 -10.15 14.77 -34.60
N ASP A 322 -9.73 13.75 -35.30
CA ASP A 322 -8.91 13.85 -36.53
C ASP A 322 -9.70 14.44 -37.73
N ARG A 323 -11.01 14.66 -37.58
CA ARG A 323 -11.88 15.20 -38.63
C ARG A 323 -13.11 15.90 -38.05
N PRO A 324 -13.79 16.78 -38.86
CA PRO A 324 -15.10 17.33 -38.53
C PRO A 324 -16.17 16.24 -38.43
N GLY A 325 -17.19 16.50 -37.64
CA GLY A 325 -18.33 15.60 -37.49
C GLY A 325 -19.67 16.29 -37.54
N ARG A 326 -20.71 15.53 -37.37
CA ARG A 326 -22.12 15.97 -37.30
C ARG A 326 -22.60 15.78 -35.85
N ARG A 327 -23.32 16.76 -35.33
CA ARG A 327 -23.88 16.68 -33.97
C ARG A 327 -24.95 15.59 -33.89
N VAL A 328 -24.83 14.73 -32.90
CA VAL A 328 -25.84 13.76 -32.49
C VAL A 328 -26.13 13.93 -30.98
N ARG A 329 -27.09 13.16 -30.47
CA ARG A 329 -27.42 13.23 -29.04
C ARG A 329 -26.18 12.96 -28.18
N LYS A 330 -25.76 13.94 -27.38
CA LYS A 330 -24.60 13.91 -26.48
C LYS A 330 -23.24 13.63 -27.15
N GLY A 331 -23.12 13.69 -28.48
CA GLY A 331 -21.90 13.31 -29.15
C GLY A 331 -21.76 13.81 -30.59
N LEU A 332 -20.83 13.21 -31.30
CA LEU A 332 -20.56 13.44 -32.72
C LEU A 332 -20.66 12.13 -33.50
N ALA A 333 -21.16 12.23 -34.72
CA ALA A 333 -21.16 11.19 -35.76
C ALA A 333 -20.25 11.65 -36.91
N PHE A 334 -19.66 10.68 -37.60
CA PHE A 334 -18.67 10.94 -38.66
C PHE A 334 -18.98 10.07 -39.90
N ASP A 335 -18.82 10.65 -41.08
CA ASP A 335 -19.06 9.98 -42.37
C ASP A 335 -17.94 8.95 -42.70
N THR A 336 -17.59 8.13 -41.71
CA THR A 336 -16.55 7.12 -41.78
C THR A 336 -16.78 6.10 -40.67
N SER A 337 -16.18 4.94 -40.81
CA SER A 337 -16.17 3.89 -39.79
C SER A 337 -15.05 4.07 -38.75
N GLY A 338 -13.98 4.81 -39.08
CA GLY A 338 -12.83 4.99 -38.18
C GLY A 338 -12.58 6.44 -37.82
N VAL A 339 -12.38 6.72 -36.52
CA VAL A 339 -12.01 8.06 -36.00
C VAL A 339 -11.01 7.95 -34.87
N GLN A 340 -10.20 8.98 -34.74
CA GLN A 340 -9.24 9.13 -33.65
C GLN A 340 -9.51 10.40 -32.87
N LEU A 341 -9.54 10.27 -31.54
CA LEU A 341 -9.69 11.38 -30.59
C LEU A 341 -8.40 11.53 -29.79
N ARG A 342 -7.85 12.75 -29.77
CA ARG A 342 -6.81 13.16 -28.82
C ARG A 342 -7.47 14.03 -27.77
N LEU A 343 -7.22 13.79 -26.48
CA LEU A 343 -7.79 14.59 -25.41
C LEU A 343 -6.82 14.72 -24.25
N ALA A 344 -6.93 15.82 -23.52
CA ALA A 344 -6.13 16.09 -22.33
C ALA A 344 -6.97 16.77 -21.25
N THR A 345 -6.44 16.78 -20.04
CA THR A 345 -7.08 17.43 -18.90
C THR A 345 -6.19 18.45 -18.24
N SER A 346 -6.78 19.26 -17.38
CA SER A 346 -6.11 20.19 -16.49
C SER A 346 -6.97 20.41 -15.24
N LEU A 347 -6.32 20.57 -14.09
CA LEU A 347 -6.98 21.06 -12.87
C LEU A 347 -6.89 22.59 -12.74
N ILE A 348 -6.19 23.26 -13.65
CA ILE A 348 -5.98 24.72 -13.66
C ILE A 348 -7.04 25.42 -14.52
N SER A 349 -7.12 25.06 -15.81
CA SER A 349 -8.03 25.71 -16.75
C SER A 349 -8.24 24.92 -18.04
N LEU A 350 -9.30 25.23 -18.77
CA LEU A 350 -9.55 24.69 -20.11
C LEU A 350 -8.42 25.07 -21.09
N LYS A 351 -7.87 26.29 -20.97
CA LYS A 351 -6.73 26.74 -21.78
C LYS A 351 -5.48 25.90 -21.49
N GLN A 352 -5.26 25.52 -20.23
CA GLN A 352 -4.15 24.65 -19.86
C GLN A 352 -4.37 23.22 -20.35
N ALA A 353 -5.59 22.68 -20.30
CA ALA A 353 -5.92 21.37 -20.86
C ALA A 353 -5.54 21.30 -22.36
N ARG A 354 -5.87 22.34 -23.13
CA ARG A 354 -5.45 22.43 -24.54
C ARG A 354 -3.92 22.47 -24.69
N ARG A 355 -3.22 23.22 -23.84
CA ARG A 355 -1.76 23.26 -23.86
C ARG A 355 -1.12 21.91 -23.55
N ASN A 356 -1.67 21.20 -22.57
CA ASN A 356 -1.21 19.84 -22.23
C ASN A 356 -1.38 18.92 -23.45
N LEU A 357 -2.52 19.00 -24.15
CA LEU A 357 -2.74 18.22 -25.37
C LEU A 357 -1.73 18.55 -26.46
N ASP A 358 -1.58 19.84 -26.77
CA ASP A 358 -0.68 20.29 -27.83
C ASP A 358 0.78 19.98 -27.54
N ALA A 359 1.19 19.95 -26.27
CA ALA A 359 2.55 19.59 -25.83
C ALA A 359 2.82 18.08 -25.86
N GLU A 360 1.87 17.27 -25.38
CA GLU A 360 2.09 15.84 -25.20
C GLU A 360 1.73 15.00 -26.44
N ILE A 361 0.66 15.39 -27.11
CA ILE A 361 0.15 14.71 -28.32
C ILE A 361 -0.14 15.78 -29.40
N PRO A 362 0.87 16.36 -30.06
CA PRO A 362 0.66 17.33 -31.13
C PRO A 362 -0.24 16.81 -32.25
N ALA A 363 -0.82 17.72 -33.01
CA ALA A 363 -1.60 17.35 -34.19
C ALA A 363 -0.77 16.54 -35.17
N GLY A 364 -1.32 15.44 -35.68
CA GLY A 364 -0.61 14.52 -36.59
C GLY A 364 0.15 13.39 -35.89
N THR A 365 0.24 13.38 -34.56
CA THR A 365 0.81 12.24 -33.80
C THR A 365 -0.10 10.99 -33.99
N THR A 366 0.50 9.90 -34.38
CA THR A 366 -0.22 8.64 -34.56
C THR A 366 -0.50 7.96 -33.22
N PHE A 367 -1.51 7.08 -33.21
CA PHE A 367 -1.79 6.22 -32.06
C PHE A 367 -0.54 5.39 -31.67
N GLU A 368 0.12 4.82 -32.65
CA GLU A 368 1.30 3.97 -32.47
C GLU A 368 2.45 4.75 -31.79
N GLN A 369 2.69 5.99 -32.18
CA GLN A 369 3.71 6.83 -31.53
C GLN A 369 3.42 7.06 -30.04
N VAL A 370 2.15 7.37 -29.67
CA VAL A 370 1.77 7.57 -28.26
C VAL A 370 1.90 6.26 -27.49
N ARG A 371 1.38 5.16 -28.05
CA ARG A 371 1.48 3.83 -27.45
C ARG A 371 2.93 3.41 -27.22
N ASP A 372 3.78 3.57 -28.24
CA ASP A 372 5.17 3.10 -28.18
C ASP A 372 6.00 3.98 -27.22
N ASN A 373 5.73 5.28 -27.12
CA ASN A 373 6.33 6.14 -26.10
C ASN A 373 5.97 5.71 -24.68
N ALA A 374 4.70 5.41 -24.44
CA ALA A 374 4.25 4.92 -23.13
C ALA A 374 4.85 3.53 -22.82
N ARG A 375 4.89 2.65 -23.82
CA ARG A 375 5.51 1.32 -23.70
C ARG A 375 6.98 1.42 -23.32
N GLN A 376 7.73 2.31 -23.99
CA GLN A 376 9.15 2.50 -23.71
C GLN A 376 9.37 3.06 -22.29
N ALA A 377 8.56 4.03 -21.84
CA ALA A 377 8.65 4.57 -20.48
C ALA A 377 8.47 3.48 -19.41
N TRP A 378 7.52 2.57 -19.61
CA TRP A 378 7.33 1.43 -18.73
C TRP A 378 8.45 0.39 -18.85
N GLN A 379 8.93 0.09 -20.08
CA GLN A 379 10.00 -0.88 -20.27
C GLN A 379 11.31 -0.43 -19.64
N ASP A 380 11.65 0.85 -19.74
CA ASP A 380 12.85 1.44 -19.11
C ASP A 380 12.83 1.30 -17.58
N LEU A 381 11.65 1.28 -17.01
CA LEU A 381 11.44 1.16 -15.58
C LEU A 381 11.36 -0.31 -15.12
N LEU A 382 10.47 -1.10 -15.74
CA LEU A 382 10.23 -2.49 -15.38
C LEU A 382 11.41 -3.40 -15.77
N GLY A 383 12.04 -3.13 -16.90
CA GLY A 383 13.20 -3.86 -17.42
C GLY A 383 14.48 -3.68 -16.59
N ARG A 384 14.48 -2.83 -15.56
CA ARG A 384 15.59 -2.72 -14.60
C ARG A 384 15.82 -3.99 -13.79
N ILE A 385 14.81 -4.83 -13.66
CA ILE A 385 14.91 -6.10 -12.97
C ILE A 385 14.69 -7.21 -14.00
N GLU A 386 15.72 -8.02 -14.19
CA GLU A 386 15.66 -9.20 -15.05
C GLU A 386 15.66 -10.45 -14.17
N LEU A 387 14.79 -11.40 -14.51
CA LEU A 387 14.59 -12.64 -13.75
C LEU A 387 14.90 -13.84 -14.61
N ASP A 388 15.55 -14.85 -14.01
CA ASP A 388 15.78 -16.16 -14.62
C ASP A 388 15.31 -17.27 -13.67
N GLY A 389 14.68 -18.31 -14.23
CA GLY A 389 14.12 -19.43 -13.48
C GLY A 389 12.72 -19.19 -12.92
N ALA A 390 12.01 -18.17 -13.43
CA ALA A 390 10.62 -17.88 -13.07
C ALA A 390 9.65 -18.53 -14.06
N THR A 391 8.49 -18.97 -13.56
CA THR A 391 7.36 -19.39 -14.40
C THR A 391 6.69 -18.19 -15.06
N GLU A 392 5.89 -18.42 -16.12
CA GLU A 392 5.13 -17.36 -16.79
C GLU A 392 4.15 -16.65 -15.81
N ASP A 393 3.55 -17.39 -14.90
CA ASP A 393 2.65 -16.84 -13.89
C ASP A 393 3.39 -15.97 -12.87
N GLN A 394 4.57 -16.42 -12.43
CA GLN A 394 5.45 -15.63 -11.54
C GLN A 394 5.95 -14.35 -12.21
N LEU A 395 6.32 -14.42 -13.50
CA LEU A 395 6.73 -13.24 -14.28
C LEU A 395 5.58 -12.23 -14.42
N THR A 396 4.38 -12.70 -14.71
CA THR A 396 3.18 -11.87 -14.77
C THR A 396 2.90 -11.22 -13.42
N THR A 397 2.98 -11.97 -12.33
CA THR A 397 2.81 -11.48 -10.96
C THR A 397 3.85 -10.41 -10.61
N PHE A 398 5.10 -10.69 -10.87
CA PHE A 398 6.22 -9.79 -10.53
C PHE A 398 6.15 -8.47 -11.29
N TYR A 399 5.99 -8.51 -12.62
CA TYR A 399 5.97 -7.30 -13.43
C TYR A 399 4.66 -6.52 -13.32
N SER A 400 3.53 -7.20 -13.11
CA SER A 400 2.28 -6.52 -12.74
C SER A 400 2.39 -5.83 -11.36
N GLY A 401 3.13 -6.44 -10.43
CA GLY A 401 3.47 -5.85 -9.15
C GLY A 401 4.34 -4.59 -9.29
N LEU A 402 5.39 -4.64 -10.10
CA LEU A 402 6.22 -3.46 -10.40
C LEU A 402 5.41 -2.33 -11.05
N TYR A 403 4.52 -2.67 -12.00
CA TYR A 403 3.61 -1.68 -12.59
C TYR A 403 2.76 -1.00 -11.51
N ARG A 404 2.14 -1.76 -10.61
CA ARG A 404 1.34 -1.20 -9.51
C ARG A 404 2.17 -0.32 -8.57
N LEU A 405 3.40 -0.72 -8.26
CA LEU A 405 4.34 0.05 -7.45
C LEU A 405 4.60 1.44 -8.06
N PHE A 406 4.85 1.51 -9.37
CA PHE A 406 5.20 2.75 -10.08
C PHE A 406 3.99 3.50 -10.65
N LEU A 407 2.78 3.03 -10.39
CA LEU A 407 1.56 3.72 -10.78
C LEU A 407 1.26 4.90 -9.84
N TYR A 408 1.50 4.75 -8.55
CA TYR A 408 1.32 5.73 -7.48
C TYR A 408 2.67 6.08 -6.82
N PRO A 409 2.78 7.24 -6.11
CA PRO A 409 1.87 8.39 -6.11
C PRO A 409 1.76 9.04 -7.49
N ASN A 410 0.72 9.86 -7.67
CA ASN A 410 0.52 10.56 -8.93
C ASN A 410 1.09 11.97 -8.92
N SER A 411 1.52 12.45 -10.09
CA SER A 411 1.76 13.87 -10.32
C SER A 411 0.44 14.65 -10.19
N GLY A 412 0.48 15.77 -9.48
CA GLY A 412 -0.62 16.71 -9.36
C GLY A 412 -0.34 18.07 -10.01
N HIS A 413 0.78 18.21 -10.73
CA HIS A 413 1.23 19.45 -11.36
C HIS A 413 1.19 19.39 -12.88
N GLU A 414 1.31 20.56 -13.49
CA GLU A 414 1.21 20.77 -14.93
C GLU A 414 2.31 21.74 -15.37
N GLU A 415 2.84 21.55 -16.58
CA GLU A 415 3.79 22.46 -17.17
C GLU A 415 3.07 23.65 -17.81
N THR A 416 3.30 24.84 -17.29
CA THR A 416 2.67 26.09 -17.76
C THR A 416 3.71 27.01 -18.38
N PRO A 417 3.31 28.09 -19.09
CA PRO A 417 4.26 29.10 -19.58
C PRO A 417 5.09 29.78 -18.49
N ARG A 418 4.67 29.65 -17.23
CA ARG A 418 5.39 30.19 -16.05
C ARG A 418 6.17 29.12 -15.30
N GLY A 419 6.38 27.93 -15.91
CA GLY A 419 6.99 26.78 -15.28
C GLY A 419 5.97 25.85 -14.66
N ARG A 420 6.45 24.94 -13.84
CA ARG A 420 5.64 23.91 -13.17
C ARG A 420 4.73 24.51 -12.12
N ARG A 421 3.44 24.26 -12.25
CA ARG A 421 2.39 24.78 -11.36
C ARG A 421 1.29 23.75 -11.12
N HIS A 422 0.51 23.96 -10.09
CA HIS A 422 -0.61 23.09 -9.75
C HIS A 422 -1.77 23.86 -9.11
N ALA A 423 -2.98 23.30 -9.26
CA ALA A 423 -4.13 23.74 -8.49
C ALA A 423 -4.02 23.11 -7.08
N SER A 424 -3.79 23.91 -6.05
CA SER A 424 -3.51 23.41 -4.71
C SER A 424 -4.69 22.58 -4.16
N PRO A 425 -4.43 21.33 -3.71
CA PRO A 425 -5.45 20.51 -3.06
C PRO A 425 -5.63 20.84 -1.58
N VAL A 426 -4.75 21.63 -0.98
CA VAL A 426 -4.70 21.85 0.48
C VAL A 426 -4.99 23.27 0.89
N ILE A 427 -4.85 24.28 0.01
CA ILE A 427 -5.21 25.65 0.29
C ILE A 427 -6.72 25.84 0.13
N ARG A 428 -7.41 26.29 1.15
CA ARG A 428 -8.77 26.79 1.03
C ARG A 428 -8.78 28.04 0.17
N HIS A 429 -9.62 28.06 -0.85
CA HIS A 429 -9.73 29.19 -1.76
C HIS A 429 -11.19 29.61 -1.89
N TRP A 430 -11.43 30.92 -1.89
CA TRP A 430 -12.77 31.50 -1.83
C TRP A 430 -13.33 31.90 -3.19
N TRP A 431 -12.54 31.80 -4.25
CA TRP A 431 -12.96 32.18 -5.59
C TRP A 431 -13.82 31.08 -6.21
N PRO A 432 -15.00 31.42 -6.79
CA PRO A 432 -15.81 30.41 -7.45
C PRO A 432 -15.10 29.84 -8.67
N SER A 433 -15.17 28.53 -8.87
CA SER A 433 -14.76 27.90 -10.13
C SER A 433 -15.73 28.27 -11.26
N THR A 434 -15.20 28.45 -12.46
CA THR A 434 -15.98 28.66 -13.69
C THR A 434 -15.93 27.43 -14.59
N ARG A 435 -16.64 27.46 -15.72
CA ARG A 435 -16.57 26.39 -16.75
C ARG A 435 -15.21 26.34 -17.45
N ARG A 436 -14.33 27.32 -17.25
CA ARG A 436 -13.05 27.45 -17.96
C ARG A 436 -11.84 27.58 -17.05
N ARG A 437 -12.03 27.86 -15.76
CA ARG A 437 -10.95 28.11 -14.83
C ARG A 437 -11.25 27.60 -13.42
N THR A 438 -10.24 27.06 -12.77
CA THR A 438 -10.34 26.62 -11.38
C THR A 438 -10.59 27.77 -10.42
N GLY A 439 -11.32 27.49 -9.33
CA GLY A 439 -11.40 28.36 -8.16
C GLY A 439 -10.31 28.06 -7.13
N ALA A 440 -9.48 27.04 -7.32
CA ALA A 440 -8.35 26.77 -6.45
C ALA A 440 -7.22 27.78 -6.64
N LYS A 441 -6.41 27.97 -5.60
CA LYS A 441 -5.16 28.69 -5.76
C LYS A 441 -4.22 27.89 -6.66
N VAL A 442 -3.72 28.53 -7.70
CA VAL A 442 -2.66 27.97 -8.55
C VAL A 442 -1.31 28.41 -7.97
N ALA A 443 -0.56 27.45 -7.47
CA ALA A 443 0.74 27.65 -6.85
C ALA A 443 1.87 27.13 -7.74
N ASP A 444 3.08 27.65 -7.53
CA ASP A 444 4.28 27.22 -8.24
C ASP A 444 4.88 25.96 -7.59
N GLY A 445 5.53 25.14 -8.39
CA GLY A 445 6.26 23.96 -7.95
C GLY A 445 5.55 22.62 -8.19
N PRO A 446 6.21 21.51 -7.84
CA PRO A 446 5.66 20.18 -7.98
C PRO A 446 4.55 19.93 -6.97
N MET A 447 3.71 18.95 -7.27
CA MET A 447 2.71 18.43 -6.35
C MET A 447 2.63 16.92 -6.55
N SER A 448 2.64 16.17 -5.44
CA SER A 448 2.38 14.72 -5.43
C SER A 448 1.08 14.46 -4.69
N VAL A 449 0.28 13.51 -5.19
CA VAL A 449 -1.04 13.18 -4.66
C VAL A 449 -1.29 11.66 -4.74
N ASN A 450 -2.39 11.20 -4.14
CA ASN A 450 -2.84 9.80 -4.20
C ASN A 450 -1.85 8.83 -3.56
N ASN A 451 -1.68 8.97 -2.26
CA ASN A 451 -0.83 8.05 -1.50
C ASN A 451 -1.35 7.88 -0.06
N GLY A 452 -1.53 6.65 0.35
CA GLY A 452 -1.75 6.26 1.73
C GLY A 452 -0.41 5.92 2.38
N PHE A 453 0.14 6.81 3.22
CA PHE A 453 1.44 6.56 3.84
C PHE A 453 1.43 5.40 4.82
N TRP A 454 0.32 5.17 5.52
CA TRP A 454 0.15 4.02 6.41
C TRP A 454 0.35 2.69 5.67
N ASP A 455 -0.14 2.61 4.43
CA ASP A 455 0.07 1.46 3.56
C ASP A 455 1.50 1.42 3.02
N THR A 456 1.95 2.49 2.39
CA THR A 456 3.06 2.51 1.44
C THR A 456 4.44 2.70 2.07
N TYR A 457 4.55 3.23 3.28
CA TYR A 457 5.85 3.43 3.93
C TYR A 457 6.62 2.12 4.14
N ARG A 458 5.90 1.02 4.27
CA ARG A 458 6.41 -0.32 4.59
C ARG A 458 7.28 -0.89 3.48
N THR A 459 6.89 -0.67 2.22
CA THR A 459 7.52 -1.29 1.05
C THR A 459 7.73 -0.34 -0.12
N CYS A 460 6.73 0.47 -0.51
CA CYS A 460 6.81 1.31 -1.69
C CYS A 460 7.93 2.35 -1.60
N TRP A 461 8.00 3.11 -0.51
CA TRP A 461 9.00 4.15 -0.35
C TRP A 461 10.43 3.60 -0.26
N PRO A 462 10.69 2.49 0.48
CA PRO A 462 11.96 1.78 0.36
C PRO A 462 12.31 1.32 -1.05
N ALA A 463 11.32 0.86 -1.82
CA ALA A 463 11.52 0.45 -3.21
C ALA A 463 11.86 1.64 -4.12
N TYR A 464 11.20 2.79 -3.96
CA TYR A 464 11.54 4.00 -4.70
C TYR A 464 12.97 4.46 -4.39
N ALA A 465 13.37 4.45 -3.12
CA ALA A 465 14.72 4.82 -2.71
C ALA A 465 15.80 3.88 -3.29
N LEU A 466 15.49 2.60 -3.46
CA LEU A 466 16.39 1.61 -4.05
C LEU A 466 16.42 1.68 -5.59
N LEU A 467 15.25 1.63 -6.22
CA LEU A 467 15.12 1.43 -7.68
C LEU A 467 15.10 2.75 -8.45
N THR A 468 14.53 3.80 -7.88
CA THR A 468 14.30 5.10 -8.54
C THR A 468 14.58 6.27 -7.59
N PRO A 469 15.80 6.37 -7.01
CA PRO A 469 16.10 7.37 -5.97
C PRO A 469 15.87 8.82 -6.42
N ARG A 470 16.13 9.16 -7.68
CA ARG A 470 15.84 10.51 -8.21
C ARG A 470 14.33 10.78 -8.21
N LYS A 471 13.53 9.84 -8.72
CA LYS A 471 12.07 9.98 -8.71
C LYS A 471 11.52 9.99 -7.27
N CYS A 472 12.10 9.22 -6.37
CA CYS A 472 11.77 9.24 -4.94
C CYS A 472 11.88 10.66 -4.36
N GLY A 473 12.99 11.34 -4.61
CA GLY A 473 13.20 12.73 -4.17
C GLY A 473 12.19 13.72 -4.79
N GLU A 474 11.89 13.58 -6.08
CA GLU A 474 10.86 14.40 -6.74
C GLU A 474 9.46 14.19 -6.11
N LEU A 475 9.09 12.96 -5.80
CA LEU A 475 7.82 12.64 -5.15
C LEU A 475 7.77 13.21 -3.72
N ILE A 476 8.85 13.08 -2.95
CA ILE A 476 8.97 13.68 -1.61
C ILE A 476 8.79 15.19 -1.69
N GLU A 477 9.48 15.86 -2.61
CA GLU A 477 9.37 17.31 -2.80
C GLU A 477 7.94 17.75 -3.11
N GLY A 478 7.19 16.94 -3.89
CA GLY A 478 5.77 17.17 -4.16
C GLY A 478 4.89 17.09 -2.92
N PHE A 479 5.22 16.24 -1.94
CA PHE A 479 4.52 16.18 -0.65
C PHE A 479 4.99 17.26 0.33
N VAL A 480 6.27 17.61 0.31
CA VAL A 480 6.79 18.77 1.06
C VAL A 480 6.09 20.06 0.62
N GLN A 481 5.70 20.16 -0.64
CA GLN A 481 4.90 21.29 -1.14
C GLN A 481 3.53 21.38 -0.44
N GLN A 482 2.90 20.25 -0.09
CA GLN A 482 1.68 20.26 0.72
C GLN A 482 1.92 20.90 2.11
N TYR A 483 3.07 20.63 2.72
CA TYR A 483 3.45 21.26 3.99
C TYR A 483 3.64 22.77 3.85
N ARG A 484 4.31 23.24 2.79
CA ARG A 484 4.52 24.68 2.53
C ARG A 484 3.20 25.41 2.33
N GLU A 485 2.21 24.79 1.69
CA GLU A 485 0.93 25.41 1.35
C GLU A 485 -0.12 25.28 2.45
N GLY A 486 -0.25 24.10 3.04
CA GLY A 486 -1.29 23.81 4.04
C GLY A 486 -0.78 23.61 5.46
N GLY A 487 0.54 23.66 5.66
CA GLY A 487 1.18 23.54 6.97
C GLY A 487 1.40 22.12 7.48
N TRP A 488 1.01 21.08 6.72
CA TRP A 488 1.13 19.66 7.06
C TRP A 488 1.39 18.82 5.84
N ILE A 489 2.01 17.65 6.01
CA ILE A 489 2.01 16.59 4.98
C ILE A 489 0.79 15.70 5.22
N SER A 490 0.11 15.29 4.16
CA SER A 490 -1.04 14.38 4.25
C SER A 490 -0.65 13.05 4.87
N ARG A 491 -1.45 12.54 5.80
CA ARG A 491 -1.38 11.13 6.22
C ARG A 491 -1.87 10.22 5.10
N TRP A 492 -2.95 10.63 4.47
CA TRP A 492 -3.54 10.04 3.29
C TRP A 492 -3.90 11.16 2.30
N SER A 493 -3.30 11.13 1.12
CA SER A 493 -3.50 12.16 0.08
C SER A 493 -4.55 11.71 -0.94
N SER A 494 -5.71 12.43 -1.04
CA SER A 494 -6.76 12.14 -2.01
C SER A 494 -7.58 13.39 -2.43
N PRO A 495 -7.09 14.32 -3.19
CA PRO A 495 -5.70 14.67 -3.43
C PRO A 495 -5.09 15.45 -2.24
N GLY A 496 -5.89 16.05 -1.39
CA GLY A 496 -5.51 16.78 -0.17
C GLY A 496 -5.56 15.91 1.09
N TYR A 497 -5.79 16.56 2.22
CA TYR A 497 -5.76 15.93 3.55
C TYR A 497 -7.01 15.09 3.81
N ALA A 498 -6.97 13.79 3.52
CA ALA A 498 -8.03 12.85 3.86
C ALA A 498 -7.87 12.33 5.30
N ASP A 499 -8.97 12.25 6.04
CA ASP A 499 -8.97 11.73 7.42
C ASP A 499 -9.09 10.20 7.40
N LEU A 500 -7.97 9.53 7.15
CA LEU A 500 -7.87 8.08 7.06
C LEU A 500 -6.63 7.57 7.78
N MET A 501 -6.74 6.35 8.31
CA MET A 501 -5.70 5.54 8.93
C MET A 501 -5.01 6.21 10.12
N THR A 502 -4.08 5.50 10.70
CA THR A 502 -3.29 5.89 11.86
C THR A 502 -1.85 6.20 11.47
N GLY A 503 -1.13 6.94 12.29
CA GLY A 503 0.26 7.31 12.02
C GLY A 503 0.43 8.51 11.09
N THR A 504 1.64 9.05 11.09
CA THR A 504 2.12 10.10 10.19
C THR A 504 3.34 9.58 9.44
N SER A 505 3.15 8.52 8.66
CA SER A 505 4.24 7.65 8.19
C SER A 505 5.08 8.26 7.07
N SER A 506 4.74 9.44 6.56
CA SER A 506 5.67 10.27 5.78
C SER A 506 6.94 10.62 6.59
N ASP A 507 6.82 10.73 7.92
CA ASP A 507 7.95 11.02 8.81
C ASP A 507 9.08 9.99 8.64
N VAL A 508 8.75 8.70 8.77
CA VAL A 508 9.72 7.62 8.65
C VAL A 508 10.10 7.34 7.19
N ALA A 509 9.15 7.45 6.26
CA ALA A 509 9.42 7.19 4.84
C ALA A 509 10.45 8.17 4.25
N PHE A 510 10.33 9.45 4.57
CA PHE A 510 11.24 10.49 4.06
C PHE A 510 12.58 10.48 4.80
N ALA A 511 12.57 10.16 6.09
CA ALA A 511 13.79 9.90 6.85
C ALA A 511 14.59 8.73 6.25
N ASP A 512 13.94 7.60 5.98
CA ASP A 512 14.53 6.42 5.36
C ASP A 512 15.15 6.75 4.00
N ALA A 513 14.42 7.47 3.15
CA ALA A 513 14.92 7.90 1.84
C ALA A 513 16.18 8.78 1.96
N TYR A 514 16.20 9.75 2.87
CA TYR A 514 17.38 10.58 3.11
C TYR A 514 18.57 9.75 3.59
N LEU A 515 18.35 8.84 4.53
CA LEU A 515 19.39 7.94 5.07
C LEU A 515 19.94 6.98 4.00
N LYS A 516 19.13 6.66 2.99
CA LYS A 516 19.52 5.87 1.81
C LYS A 516 20.15 6.71 0.69
N GLY A 517 20.46 7.97 0.93
CA GLY A 517 21.21 8.81 0.00
C GLY A 517 20.36 9.66 -0.95
N VAL A 518 19.03 9.65 -0.83
CA VAL A 518 18.16 10.55 -1.61
C VAL A 518 18.36 12.00 -1.11
N ARG A 519 18.71 12.92 -2.03
CA ARG A 519 19.11 14.29 -1.68
C ARG A 519 18.38 15.38 -2.45
N ASN A 520 17.65 15.05 -3.51
CA ASN A 520 16.99 16.01 -4.40
C ASN A 520 15.59 16.42 -3.88
N PHE A 521 15.52 16.72 -2.59
CA PHE A 521 14.36 17.35 -1.95
C PHE A 521 14.82 18.22 -0.76
N ASP A 522 13.95 19.12 -0.32
CA ASP A 522 14.20 19.98 0.83
C ASP A 522 14.07 19.17 2.13
N VAL A 523 15.19 18.59 2.58
CA VAL A 523 15.21 17.77 3.80
C VAL A 523 14.88 18.58 5.04
N GLN A 524 15.25 19.87 5.10
CA GLN A 524 14.93 20.70 6.26
C GLN A 524 13.42 20.91 6.37
N ALA A 525 12.72 21.19 5.28
CA ALA A 525 11.27 21.32 5.28
C ALA A 525 10.57 19.99 5.60
N ALA A 526 11.08 18.87 5.08
CA ALA A 526 10.58 17.53 5.43
C ALA A 526 10.76 17.21 6.92
N TYR A 527 11.92 17.54 7.48
CA TYR A 527 12.21 17.38 8.90
C TYR A 527 11.31 18.28 9.77
N ASP A 528 11.11 19.54 9.39
CA ASP A 528 10.21 20.46 10.08
C ASP A 528 8.76 19.94 10.07
N ALA A 529 8.29 19.41 8.95
CA ALA A 529 6.97 18.80 8.85
C ALA A 529 6.83 17.58 9.78
N ALA A 530 7.87 16.73 9.86
CA ALA A 530 7.92 15.58 10.76
C ALA A 530 7.91 16.02 12.25
N LEU A 531 8.71 17.04 12.60
CA LEU A 531 8.70 17.63 13.94
C LEU A 531 7.31 18.18 14.30
N LYS A 532 6.65 18.85 13.37
CA LYS A 532 5.30 19.35 13.60
C LYS A 532 4.31 18.22 13.87
N ASN A 533 4.34 17.16 13.06
CA ASN A 533 3.53 15.97 13.32
C ASN A 533 3.77 15.38 14.71
N ALA A 534 5.02 15.34 15.14
CA ALA A 534 5.45 14.65 16.35
C ALA A 534 5.36 15.51 17.63
N THR A 535 5.22 16.84 17.51
CA THR A 535 5.34 17.77 18.66
C THR A 535 4.23 18.78 18.78
N VAL A 536 3.35 18.90 17.78
CA VAL A 536 2.25 19.86 17.77
C VAL A 536 0.91 19.15 17.65
N ALA A 537 0.03 19.32 18.62
CA ALA A 537 -1.31 18.76 18.55
C ALA A 537 -2.06 19.31 17.33
N PRO A 538 -2.67 18.46 16.50
CA PRO A 538 -3.30 18.89 15.27
C PRO A 538 -4.56 19.73 15.53
N PRO A 539 -4.81 20.76 14.69
CA PRO A 539 -6.00 21.62 14.85
C PRO A 539 -7.28 20.96 14.32
N ARG A 540 -7.16 19.89 13.56
CA ARG A 540 -8.27 19.15 12.94
C ARG A 540 -7.92 17.68 12.70
N LYS A 541 -8.94 16.84 12.54
CA LYS A 541 -8.80 15.37 12.43
C LYS A 541 -8.02 14.89 11.21
N SER A 542 -7.98 15.67 10.11
CA SER A 542 -7.40 15.26 8.83
C SER A 542 -5.88 15.46 8.72
N VAL A 543 -5.23 16.04 9.73
CA VAL A 543 -3.79 16.30 9.75
C VAL A 543 -3.17 15.87 11.09
N GLY A 544 -1.86 15.64 11.09
CA GLY A 544 -1.08 15.36 12.29
C GLY A 544 -1.49 14.08 13.03
N ARG A 545 -1.01 13.93 14.25
CA ARG A 545 -1.26 12.77 15.13
C ARG A 545 -2.45 13.03 16.05
N LYS A 546 -3.49 12.20 15.95
CA LYS A 546 -4.64 12.31 16.87
C LYS A 546 -4.22 11.97 18.29
N GLY A 547 -4.75 12.71 19.24
CA GLY A 547 -4.47 12.52 20.67
C GLY A 547 -3.12 13.05 21.15
N LEU A 548 -2.32 13.68 20.29
CA LEU A 548 -0.98 14.15 20.63
C LEU A 548 -0.96 15.16 21.79
N HIS A 549 -2.05 15.91 22.01
CA HIS A 549 -2.15 16.90 23.10
C HIS A 549 -1.91 16.30 24.49
N GLU A 550 -2.07 15.00 24.66
CA GLU A 550 -1.82 14.30 25.93
C GLU A 550 -0.87 13.10 25.78
N SER A 551 -0.88 12.40 24.62
CA SER A 551 -0.06 11.20 24.45
C SER A 551 1.44 11.46 24.55
N ILE A 552 1.90 12.62 24.15
CA ILE A 552 3.31 13.02 24.21
C ILE A 552 3.82 13.08 25.66
N PHE A 553 2.96 13.44 26.62
CA PHE A 553 3.29 13.60 28.04
C PHE A 553 3.02 12.35 28.85
N LEU A 554 1.97 11.60 28.49
CA LEU A 554 1.62 10.33 29.14
C LEU A 554 2.57 9.19 28.73
N GLY A 555 3.22 9.29 27.56
CA GLY A 555 4.00 8.21 26.98
C GLY A 555 3.16 7.08 26.34
N PHE A 556 1.83 7.25 26.31
CA PHE A 556 0.87 6.35 25.66
C PHE A 556 -0.34 7.15 25.17
N THR A 557 -1.08 6.60 24.22
CA THR A 557 -2.30 7.23 23.69
C THR A 557 -3.51 6.65 24.41
N PRO A 558 -4.26 7.44 25.20
CA PRO A 558 -5.38 6.92 25.95
C PRO A 558 -6.61 6.65 25.10
N LEU A 559 -7.58 5.91 25.67
CA LEU A 559 -8.82 5.46 25.02
C LEU A 559 -9.74 6.59 24.53
N SER A 560 -9.51 7.84 24.96
CA SER A 560 -10.17 9.03 24.42
C SER A 560 -9.88 9.24 22.93
N THR A 561 -8.77 8.69 22.43
CA THR A 561 -8.45 8.63 21.00
C THR A 561 -8.86 7.28 20.44
N HIS A 562 -9.72 7.28 19.42
CA HIS A 562 -10.14 6.06 18.72
C HIS A 562 -8.92 5.35 18.14
N GLU A 563 -8.82 4.03 18.35
CA GLU A 563 -7.65 3.22 17.97
C GLU A 563 -6.32 3.77 18.53
N GLY A 564 -6.35 4.31 19.74
CA GLY A 564 -5.20 5.00 20.36
C GLY A 564 -3.93 4.17 20.43
N LEU A 565 -4.04 2.87 20.66
CA LEU A 565 -2.89 1.96 20.63
C LEU A 565 -2.23 1.92 19.25
N SER A 566 -3.01 1.77 18.19
CA SER A 566 -2.48 1.78 16.82
C SER A 566 -1.78 3.11 16.50
N TRP A 567 -2.35 4.24 16.94
CA TRP A 567 -1.68 5.54 16.84
C TRP A 567 -0.35 5.58 17.58
N ALA A 568 -0.28 4.99 18.77
CA ALA A 568 0.93 4.96 19.59
C ALA A 568 2.03 4.10 18.98
N LEU A 569 1.70 2.92 18.48
CA LEU A 569 2.68 2.02 17.86
C LEU A 569 3.22 2.57 16.54
N GLU A 570 2.36 3.14 15.71
CA GLU A 570 2.80 3.85 14.49
C GLU A 570 3.67 5.07 14.83
N ALA A 571 3.34 5.81 15.89
CA ALA A 571 4.16 6.92 16.37
C ALA A 571 5.56 6.48 16.77
N CYS A 572 5.72 5.31 17.40
CA CYS A 572 7.04 4.77 17.75
C CYS A 572 7.90 4.51 16.50
N VAL A 573 7.33 3.95 15.45
CA VAL A 573 8.02 3.73 14.17
C VAL A 573 8.41 5.08 13.53
N ASN A 574 7.49 6.04 13.52
CA ASN A 574 7.73 7.36 12.97
C ASN A 574 8.80 8.12 13.77
N ASP A 575 8.76 8.06 15.09
CA ASP A 575 9.75 8.68 15.98
C ASP A 575 11.14 8.04 15.83
N PHE A 576 11.21 6.75 15.57
CA PHE A 576 12.47 6.07 15.20
C PHE A 576 13.08 6.69 13.93
N GLY A 577 12.29 6.90 12.89
CA GLY A 577 12.74 7.57 11.67
C GLY A 577 13.20 9.00 11.94
N ILE A 578 12.43 9.77 12.72
CA ILE A 578 12.79 11.14 13.09
C ILE A 578 14.09 11.18 13.89
N ALA A 579 14.29 10.25 14.83
CA ALA A 579 15.52 10.17 15.63
C ALA A 579 16.75 9.99 14.75
N ASN A 580 16.70 9.07 13.81
CA ASN A 580 17.80 8.77 12.90
C ASN A 580 18.07 9.92 11.92
N LEU A 581 17.02 10.58 11.42
CA LEU A 581 17.15 11.76 10.58
C LEU A 581 17.74 12.94 11.38
N ALA A 582 17.28 13.16 12.60
CA ALA A 582 17.79 14.20 13.49
C ALA A 582 19.29 14.01 13.74
N ALA A 583 19.72 12.77 14.01
CA ALA A 583 21.16 12.44 14.18
C ALA A 583 21.96 12.76 12.91
N ALA A 584 21.45 12.39 11.75
CA ALA A 584 22.09 12.68 10.45
C ALA A 584 22.19 14.19 10.15
N LEU A 585 21.25 14.99 10.66
CA LEU A 585 21.22 16.45 10.52
C LEU A 585 21.94 17.19 11.65
N GLY A 586 22.57 16.48 12.60
CA GLY A 586 23.29 17.06 13.74
C GLY A 586 22.39 17.67 14.82
N ARG A 587 21.11 17.25 14.88
CA ARG A 587 20.12 17.68 15.86
C ARG A 587 20.15 16.71 17.07
N THR A 588 21.14 16.88 17.94
CA THR A 588 21.45 15.88 18.97
C THR A 588 20.39 15.77 20.06
N ASP A 589 19.80 16.88 20.51
CA ASP A 589 18.76 16.87 21.55
C ASP A 589 17.49 16.16 21.05
N GLU A 590 17.03 16.50 19.85
CA GLU A 590 15.91 15.84 19.19
C GLU A 590 16.21 14.36 18.92
N ALA A 591 17.41 14.00 18.47
CA ALA A 591 17.78 12.63 18.23
C ALA A 591 17.69 11.77 19.50
N ARG A 592 18.18 12.25 20.63
CA ARG A 592 18.06 11.58 21.93
C ARG A 592 16.62 11.46 22.40
N TYR A 593 15.85 12.52 22.27
CA TYR A 593 14.43 12.55 22.66
C TYR A 593 13.57 11.59 21.84
N PHE A 594 13.66 11.63 20.52
CA PHE A 594 12.86 10.75 19.67
C PHE A 594 13.32 9.28 19.75
N ARG A 595 14.60 9.01 20.05
CA ARG A 595 15.05 7.67 20.36
C ARG A 595 14.35 7.11 21.61
N GLN A 596 14.15 7.91 22.64
CA GLN A 596 13.37 7.53 23.83
C GLN A 596 11.90 7.29 23.48
N ARG A 597 11.30 8.18 22.71
CA ARG A 597 9.89 8.04 22.28
C ARG A 597 9.65 6.80 21.42
N ALA A 598 10.60 6.41 20.60
CA ALA A 598 10.53 5.18 19.81
C ALA A 598 10.42 3.91 20.67
N LEU A 599 10.75 3.98 21.95
CA LEU A 599 10.61 2.90 22.93
C LEU A 599 9.27 2.92 23.69
N HIS A 600 8.41 3.92 23.49
CA HIS A 600 7.19 4.09 24.25
C HIS A 600 6.14 2.98 24.02
N TYR A 601 6.34 2.10 23.05
CA TYR A 601 5.50 0.91 22.84
C TYR A 601 5.40 0.06 24.12
N VAL A 602 6.42 0.07 24.99
CA VAL A 602 6.44 -0.67 26.25
C VAL A 602 5.27 -0.27 27.18
N HIS A 603 4.76 0.95 27.09
CA HIS A 603 3.69 1.45 27.93
C HIS A 603 2.31 0.89 27.56
N HIS A 604 2.17 0.29 26.40
CA HIS A 604 0.97 -0.41 25.96
C HIS A 604 1.05 -1.93 26.12
N PHE A 605 2.20 -2.46 26.54
CA PHE A 605 2.36 -3.90 26.73
C PHE A 605 1.85 -4.32 28.10
N ASP A 606 0.81 -5.17 28.12
CA ASP A 606 0.24 -5.73 29.34
C ASP A 606 0.86 -7.08 29.63
N HIS A 607 1.81 -7.14 30.56
CA HIS A 607 2.50 -8.37 30.96
C HIS A 607 1.57 -9.47 31.49
N ARG A 608 0.37 -9.11 32.00
CA ARG A 608 -0.58 -10.08 32.52
C ARG A 608 -1.21 -10.97 31.45
N ILE A 609 -1.32 -10.42 30.21
CA ILE A 609 -1.90 -11.11 29.06
C ILE A 609 -0.90 -11.44 27.98
N GLY A 610 0.27 -10.83 27.98
CA GLY A 610 1.30 -10.99 26.95
C GLY A 610 0.92 -10.40 25.59
N PHE A 611 0.16 -9.32 25.57
CA PHE A 611 -0.28 -8.59 24.38
C PHE A 611 -0.28 -7.08 24.62
N PHE A 612 -0.34 -6.32 23.53
CA PHE A 612 -0.61 -4.87 23.59
C PHE A 612 -2.11 -4.62 23.70
N GLN A 613 -2.53 -3.73 24.59
CA GLN A 613 -3.90 -3.24 24.64
C GLN A 613 -3.98 -1.77 25.02
N GLY A 614 -5.15 -1.17 24.81
CA GLY A 614 -5.40 0.23 25.14
C GLY A 614 -5.49 0.50 26.64
N ARG A 615 -5.23 1.75 27.00
CA ARG A 615 -5.25 2.23 28.40
C ARG A 615 -6.14 3.46 28.56
N HIS A 616 -6.79 3.56 29.70
CA HIS A 616 -7.42 4.80 30.15
C HIS A 616 -6.35 5.84 30.53
N ARG A 617 -6.72 7.11 30.53
CA ARG A 617 -5.80 8.20 30.88
C ARG A 617 -5.17 8.04 32.27
N ASP A 618 -5.88 7.42 33.21
CA ASP A 618 -5.39 7.10 34.55
C ASP A 618 -4.49 5.86 34.62
N GLY A 619 -4.17 5.25 33.47
CA GLY A 619 -3.29 4.10 33.36
C GLY A 619 -3.97 2.75 33.46
N ARG A 620 -5.27 2.65 33.80
CA ARG A 620 -5.99 1.37 33.81
C ARG A 620 -6.10 0.81 32.39
N TRP A 621 -5.96 -0.52 32.29
CA TRP A 621 -6.13 -1.24 31.03
C TRP A 621 -7.60 -1.27 30.57
N ARG A 622 -7.83 -1.32 29.25
CA ARG A 622 -9.19 -1.45 28.68
C ARG A 622 -9.89 -2.70 29.21
N TRP A 623 -9.20 -3.83 29.16
CA TRP A 623 -9.74 -5.11 29.53
C TRP A 623 -8.99 -5.74 30.71
N SER A 624 -9.72 -6.43 31.60
CA SER A 624 -9.10 -7.35 32.54
C SER A 624 -8.52 -8.57 31.81
N PRO A 625 -7.59 -9.32 32.42
CA PRO A 625 -7.06 -10.54 31.78
C PRO A 625 -8.15 -11.55 31.36
N GLU A 626 -9.23 -11.64 32.14
CA GLU A 626 -10.33 -12.60 31.90
C GLU A 626 -11.24 -12.14 30.74
N ALA A 627 -11.32 -10.84 30.49
CA ALA A 627 -12.18 -10.25 29.47
C ALA A 627 -11.43 -9.98 28.14
N TYR A 628 -10.11 -10.07 28.16
CA TYR A 628 -9.29 -9.84 26.97
C TYR A 628 -9.38 -11.03 26.01
N ASP A 629 -9.63 -10.72 24.74
CA ASP A 629 -9.64 -11.71 23.64
C ASP A 629 -8.74 -11.17 22.50
N PRO A 630 -7.58 -11.81 22.26
CA PRO A 630 -6.64 -11.34 21.24
C PRO A 630 -7.17 -11.49 19.80
N ALA A 631 -8.19 -12.29 19.57
CA ALA A 631 -8.82 -12.47 18.26
C ALA A 631 -9.95 -11.46 17.99
N ARG A 632 -10.26 -10.58 18.93
CA ARG A 632 -11.30 -9.56 18.77
C ARG A 632 -10.76 -8.39 17.94
N TRP A 633 -11.43 -8.09 16.83
CA TRP A 633 -11.07 -7.01 15.93
C TRP A 633 -11.48 -5.62 16.42
N GLY A 634 -10.72 -4.62 16.02
CA GLY A 634 -11.03 -3.22 16.30
C GLY A 634 -10.72 -2.80 17.73
N PHE A 635 -11.51 -1.87 18.29
CA PHE A 635 -11.29 -1.16 19.54
C PHE A 635 -9.97 -0.38 19.56
N ASP A 636 -8.89 -1.05 19.89
CA ASP A 636 -7.54 -0.48 19.95
C ASP A 636 -6.73 -0.71 18.65
N TYR A 637 -7.19 -1.61 17.79
CA TYR A 637 -6.47 -2.15 16.64
C TYR A 637 -7.08 -1.67 15.32
N THR A 638 -6.28 -1.06 14.46
CA THR A 638 -6.71 -0.58 13.15
C THR A 638 -6.73 -1.73 12.15
N GLU A 639 -7.92 -2.12 11.70
CA GLU A 639 -8.16 -3.16 10.67
C GLU A 639 -7.51 -4.51 10.99
N THR A 640 -7.39 -4.83 12.27
CA THR A 640 -6.80 -6.09 12.74
C THR A 640 -7.22 -6.39 14.18
N ASP A 641 -6.49 -7.29 14.82
CA ASP A 641 -6.71 -7.79 16.18
C ASP A 641 -5.44 -7.74 17.04
N GLY A 642 -5.53 -8.25 18.26
CA GLY A 642 -4.41 -8.30 19.20
C GLY A 642 -3.28 -9.21 18.75
N TRP A 643 -3.57 -10.30 18.03
CA TRP A 643 -2.56 -11.22 17.54
C TRP A 643 -1.60 -10.56 16.55
N ASN A 644 -2.13 -9.89 15.52
CA ASN A 644 -1.30 -9.24 14.52
C ASN A 644 -0.59 -8.01 15.10
N THR A 645 -1.22 -7.31 16.04
CA THR A 645 -0.63 -6.14 16.71
C THR A 645 0.48 -6.52 17.69
N ALA A 646 0.53 -7.77 18.17
CA ALA A 646 1.55 -8.25 19.11
C ALA A 646 3.00 -8.10 18.60
N PHE A 647 3.20 -7.89 17.32
CA PHE A 647 4.51 -7.78 16.66
C PHE A 647 4.74 -6.42 15.97
N SER A 648 3.90 -5.43 16.24
CA SER A 648 3.95 -4.11 15.57
C SER A 648 5.07 -3.19 16.10
N VAL A 649 6.26 -3.78 16.25
CA VAL A 649 7.52 -3.12 16.68
C VAL A 649 8.68 -3.51 15.75
N PRO A 650 8.56 -3.25 14.43
CA PRO A 650 9.58 -3.72 13.47
C PRO A 650 10.92 -3.00 13.62
N HIS A 651 10.93 -1.80 14.21
CA HIS A 651 12.11 -0.98 14.43
C HIS A 651 12.95 -1.42 15.65
N ASP A 652 12.36 -2.23 16.54
CA ASP A 652 13.02 -2.68 17.78
C ASP A 652 12.66 -4.14 18.12
N GLY A 653 12.99 -5.06 17.23
CA GLY A 653 12.67 -6.47 17.40
C GLY A 653 13.37 -7.11 18.61
N GLN A 654 14.59 -6.67 18.96
CA GLN A 654 15.26 -7.15 20.17
C GLN A 654 14.56 -6.64 21.44
N GLY A 655 14.14 -5.37 21.45
CA GLY A 655 13.35 -4.81 22.56
C GLY A 655 12.01 -5.53 22.74
N LEU A 656 11.35 -5.88 21.65
CA LEU A 656 10.12 -6.68 21.67
C LEU A 656 10.40 -8.08 22.21
N ALA A 657 11.46 -8.76 21.76
CA ALA A 657 11.87 -10.06 22.28
C ALA A 657 12.11 -10.00 23.80
N ASN A 658 12.78 -8.97 24.27
CA ASN A 658 13.06 -8.79 25.72
C ASN A 658 11.76 -8.57 26.52
N LEU A 659 10.74 -7.89 25.96
CA LEU A 659 9.43 -7.77 26.60
C LEU A 659 8.72 -9.12 26.75
N TYR A 660 8.84 -10.00 25.77
CA TYR A 660 8.29 -11.36 25.84
C TYR A 660 9.08 -12.30 26.74
N GLY A 661 10.30 -11.94 27.15
CA GLY A 661 11.15 -12.77 28.00
C GLY A 661 12.36 -13.36 27.28
N GLY A 662 12.71 -12.86 26.10
CA GLY A 662 13.85 -13.25 25.29
C GLY A 662 13.48 -13.76 23.89
N ARG A 663 14.48 -14.06 23.09
CA ARG A 663 14.29 -14.52 21.69
C ARG A 663 13.48 -15.79 21.57
N ALA A 664 13.69 -16.78 22.45
CA ALA A 664 12.91 -18.02 22.46
C ALA A 664 11.43 -17.76 22.78
N ALA A 665 11.13 -16.79 23.64
CA ALA A 665 9.76 -16.39 23.95
C ALA A 665 9.10 -15.67 22.77
N LEU A 666 9.83 -14.83 22.04
CA LEU A 666 9.35 -14.21 20.80
C LEU A 666 9.07 -15.27 19.74
N GLU A 667 9.97 -16.24 19.54
CA GLU A 667 9.76 -17.38 18.64
C GLU A 667 8.47 -18.13 18.98
N SER A 668 8.28 -18.50 20.26
CA SER A 668 7.09 -19.18 20.74
C SER A 668 5.80 -18.37 20.51
N LYS A 669 5.87 -17.03 20.67
CA LYS A 669 4.73 -16.15 20.43
C LYS A 669 4.37 -16.09 18.94
N LEU A 670 5.37 -16.02 18.06
CA LEU A 670 5.18 -16.09 16.61
C LEU A 670 4.59 -17.45 16.19
N ASP A 671 5.12 -18.54 16.70
CA ASP A 671 4.58 -19.89 16.44
C ASP A 671 3.11 -20.00 16.85
N SER A 672 2.72 -19.39 17.97
CA SER A 672 1.35 -19.34 18.45
C SER A 672 0.42 -18.58 17.52
N LEU A 673 0.89 -17.47 16.95
CA LEU A 673 0.11 -16.70 15.94
C LEU A 673 -0.20 -17.57 14.72
N PHE A 674 0.78 -18.26 14.17
CA PHE A 674 0.60 -19.12 13.00
C PHE A 674 -0.20 -20.38 13.27
N ALA A 675 -0.24 -20.84 14.53
CA ALA A 675 -0.99 -22.03 14.95
C ALA A 675 -2.45 -21.75 15.36
N THR A 676 -2.80 -20.48 15.60
CA THR A 676 -4.15 -20.10 16.06
C THR A 676 -5.00 -19.67 14.86
N PRO A 677 -6.10 -20.38 14.51
CA PRO A 677 -6.87 -20.05 13.31
C PRO A 677 -7.61 -18.71 13.44
N GLU A 678 -7.56 -17.91 12.36
CA GLU A 678 -8.50 -16.80 12.15
C GLU A 678 -9.84 -17.35 11.66
N THR A 679 -10.93 -17.02 12.34
CA THR A 679 -12.27 -17.52 12.00
C THR A 679 -13.09 -16.60 11.13
N GLY A 680 -12.72 -15.31 11.04
CA GLY A 680 -13.48 -14.26 10.36
C GLY A 680 -14.84 -13.99 11.02
N ARG A 681 -15.00 -14.26 12.33
CA ARG A 681 -16.29 -14.19 13.03
C ARG A 681 -16.31 -13.33 14.30
N ASN A 682 -15.20 -12.63 14.59
CA ASN A 682 -15.08 -11.81 15.81
C ASN A 682 -14.94 -10.33 15.47
N PRO A 683 -16.04 -9.66 15.05
CA PRO A 683 -15.98 -8.30 14.49
C PRO A 683 -15.65 -7.20 15.51
N GLY A 684 -15.80 -7.46 16.80
CA GLY A 684 -15.51 -6.49 17.85
C GLY A 684 -16.20 -5.14 17.63
N SER A 685 -15.44 -4.06 17.62
CA SER A 685 -15.99 -2.69 17.46
C SER A 685 -16.46 -2.36 16.05
N TYR A 686 -16.17 -3.19 15.05
CA TYR A 686 -16.70 -2.99 13.69
C TYR A 686 -18.20 -3.31 13.61
N GLY A 687 -18.75 -4.03 14.56
CA GLY A 687 -20.18 -4.30 14.68
C GLY A 687 -20.74 -5.27 13.63
N GLY A 688 -19.94 -5.72 12.68
CA GLY A 688 -20.27 -6.67 11.63
C GLY A 688 -18.99 -7.16 10.96
N ILE A 689 -19.08 -8.24 10.19
CA ILE A 689 -17.93 -8.79 9.46
C ILE A 689 -17.58 -7.84 8.31
N ILE A 690 -16.36 -7.37 8.30
CA ILE A 690 -15.78 -6.60 7.19
C ILE A 690 -14.97 -7.52 6.27
N HIS A 691 -14.67 -7.05 5.05
CA HIS A 691 -14.01 -7.90 4.05
C HIS A 691 -12.61 -8.35 4.51
N GLU A 692 -11.87 -7.51 5.22
CA GLU A 692 -10.54 -7.83 5.74
C GLU A 692 -10.55 -9.07 6.66
N MET A 693 -11.61 -9.27 7.43
CA MET A 693 -11.74 -10.45 8.32
C MET A 693 -11.89 -11.75 7.53
N THR A 694 -12.69 -11.71 6.47
CA THR A 694 -12.89 -12.89 5.61
C THR A 694 -11.68 -13.21 4.77
N GLU A 695 -10.99 -12.19 4.30
CA GLU A 695 -9.72 -12.32 3.58
C GLU A 695 -8.63 -12.88 4.50
N ALA A 696 -8.48 -12.35 5.71
CA ALA A 696 -7.53 -12.85 6.71
C ALA A 696 -7.77 -14.34 7.04
N ARG A 697 -9.04 -14.74 7.24
CA ARG A 697 -9.42 -16.16 7.42
C ARG A 697 -8.95 -17.02 6.24
N ASP A 698 -9.16 -16.53 5.02
CA ASP A 698 -8.92 -17.31 3.80
C ASP A 698 -7.43 -17.34 3.38
N VAL A 699 -6.57 -16.54 4.01
CA VAL A 699 -5.10 -16.71 3.96
C VAL A 699 -4.70 -18.09 4.51
N ARG A 700 -5.38 -18.59 5.53
CA ARG A 700 -5.15 -19.91 6.14
C ARG A 700 -3.73 -20.14 6.64
N LEU A 701 -3.18 -19.13 7.31
CA LEU A 701 -1.89 -19.14 8.01
C LEU A 701 -2.07 -18.76 9.48
N GLY A 702 -3.01 -19.42 10.16
CA GLY A 702 -3.40 -19.09 11.53
C GLY A 702 -4.00 -17.70 11.62
N GLN A 703 -3.55 -16.92 12.59
CA GLN A 703 -3.95 -15.52 12.78
C GLN A 703 -3.20 -14.53 11.86
N TYR A 704 -2.16 -14.98 11.15
CA TYR A 704 -1.42 -14.15 10.21
C TYR A 704 -2.29 -13.73 9.02
N GLY A 705 -2.68 -12.48 9.00
CA GLY A 705 -3.55 -11.90 7.98
C GLY A 705 -2.77 -11.20 6.86
N HIS A 706 -2.10 -11.95 5.99
CA HIS A 706 -1.35 -11.37 4.87
C HIS A 706 -2.19 -10.51 3.91
N SER A 707 -3.49 -10.62 4.01
CA SER A 707 -4.45 -9.82 3.26
C SER A 707 -4.39 -8.31 3.56
N ASN A 708 -3.77 -7.89 4.66
CA ASN A 708 -3.70 -6.48 5.05
C ASN A 708 -2.37 -6.10 5.71
N GLN A 709 -2.00 -4.83 5.63
CA GLN A 709 -0.70 -4.26 6.00
C GLN A 709 -0.26 -4.49 7.45
N PRO A 710 -1.13 -4.50 8.46
CA PRO A 710 -0.71 -4.75 9.85
C PRO A 710 0.09 -6.05 10.06
N SER A 711 -0.05 -7.02 9.15
CA SER A 711 0.58 -8.33 9.25
C SER A 711 1.87 -8.49 8.42
N HIS A 712 2.12 -7.62 7.45
CA HIS A 712 3.11 -7.85 6.38
C HIS A 712 4.55 -8.02 6.88
N HIS A 713 4.92 -7.39 8.00
CA HIS A 713 6.24 -7.50 8.60
C HIS A 713 6.44 -8.76 9.46
N ILE A 714 5.36 -9.41 9.89
CA ILE A 714 5.39 -10.45 10.94
C ILE A 714 6.28 -11.65 10.60
N PRO A 715 6.24 -12.25 9.41
CA PRO A 715 7.12 -13.37 9.08
C PRO A 715 8.62 -13.03 9.22
N TRP A 716 8.97 -11.80 8.97
CA TRP A 716 10.35 -11.30 9.03
C TRP A 716 10.82 -11.08 10.47
N MET A 717 9.90 -10.97 11.44
CA MET A 717 10.21 -10.83 12.85
C MET A 717 10.88 -12.09 13.44
N TYR A 718 10.72 -13.24 12.81
CA TYR A 718 11.49 -14.44 13.19
C TYR A 718 13.02 -14.25 13.15
N ALA A 719 13.51 -13.33 12.31
CA ALA A 719 14.93 -13.00 12.27
C ALA A 719 15.45 -12.42 13.60
N TYR A 720 14.62 -11.67 14.33
CA TYR A 720 14.94 -11.18 15.67
C TYR A 720 14.85 -12.26 16.75
N ALA A 721 14.12 -13.33 16.49
CA ALA A 721 14.00 -14.47 17.38
C ALA A 721 15.14 -15.51 17.20
N ASP A 722 16.12 -15.22 16.35
CA ASP A 722 17.17 -16.16 15.95
C ASP A 722 16.61 -17.45 15.30
N ALA A 723 15.48 -17.30 14.60
CA ALA A 723 14.71 -18.37 13.97
C ALA A 723 14.33 -18.03 12.51
N ALA A 724 15.26 -17.43 11.78
CA ALA A 724 15.03 -16.91 10.42
C ALA A 724 14.43 -17.95 9.46
N ALA A 725 14.82 -19.24 9.60
CA ALA A 725 14.31 -20.33 8.78
C ALA A 725 12.77 -20.46 8.82
N LYS A 726 12.15 -20.28 10.00
CA LYS A 726 10.68 -20.33 10.11
C LYS A 726 10.00 -19.22 9.31
N GLY A 727 10.55 -18.01 9.36
CA GLY A 727 10.07 -16.89 8.54
C GLY A 727 10.23 -17.15 7.05
N GLN A 728 11.34 -17.73 6.64
CA GLN A 728 11.61 -18.09 5.24
C GLN A 728 10.56 -19.08 4.70
N ALA A 729 10.15 -20.07 5.49
CA ALA A 729 9.12 -21.02 5.11
C ALA A 729 7.76 -20.33 4.90
N VAL A 730 7.36 -19.45 5.82
CA VAL A 730 6.12 -18.68 5.71
C VAL A 730 6.13 -17.78 4.49
N VAL A 731 7.19 -17.04 4.26
CA VAL A 731 7.35 -16.15 3.10
C VAL A 731 7.24 -16.94 1.79
N ARG A 732 7.89 -18.09 1.69
CA ARG A 732 7.80 -18.97 0.52
C ARG A 732 6.36 -19.43 0.27
N GLU A 733 5.63 -19.82 1.30
CA GLU A 733 4.22 -20.24 1.20
C GLU A 733 3.36 -19.07 0.71
N VAL A 734 3.53 -17.88 1.25
CA VAL A 734 2.80 -16.67 0.82
C VAL A 734 3.07 -16.37 -0.65
N LEU A 735 4.34 -16.36 -1.07
CA LEU A 735 4.74 -16.07 -2.45
C LEU A 735 4.15 -17.05 -3.47
N THR A 736 4.04 -18.32 -3.12
CA THR A 736 3.61 -19.37 -4.05
C THR A 736 2.11 -19.59 -4.05
N ARG A 737 1.41 -19.29 -2.97
CA ARG A 737 -0.01 -19.61 -2.78
C ARG A 737 -0.93 -18.38 -2.78
N CYS A 738 -0.52 -17.25 -2.19
CA CYS A 738 -1.43 -16.12 -2.00
C CYS A 738 -1.50 -15.17 -3.22
N TYR A 739 -0.56 -15.23 -4.15
CA TYR A 739 -0.46 -14.35 -5.32
C TYR A 739 -0.76 -15.06 -6.65
N SER A 740 -1.55 -16.12 -6.64
CA SER A 740 -1.95 -16.88 -7.83
C SER A 740 -3.28 -16.39 -8.42
N GLY A 741 -3.67 -16.90 -9.59
CA GLY A 741 -4.98 -16.70 -10.21
C GLY A 741 -5.10 -15.44 -11.06
N SER A 742 -3.99 -14.85 -11.51
CA SER A 742 -3.96 -13.59 -12.29
C SER A 742 -4.68 -13.63 -13.64
N GLU A 743 -4.86 -14.81 -14.23
CA GLU A 743 -5.48 -14.98 -15.56
C GLU A 743 -6.99 -14.68 -15.61
N ILE A 744 -7.66 -14.71 -14.46
CA ILE A 744 -9.09 -14.40 -14.35
C ILE A 744 -9.34 -13.09 -13.56
N GLY A 745 -8.40 -12.16 -13.63
CA GLY A 745 -8.48 -10.89 -12.93
C GLY A 745 -8.27 -10.96 -11.42
N GLN A 746 -7.82 -12.09 -10.89
CA GLN A 746 -7.42 -12.26 -9.49
C GLN A 746 -5.92 -12.05 -9.34
N GLY A 747 -5.37 -12.22 -8.15
CA GLY A 747 -3.92 -12.22 -8.00
C GLY A 747 -3.38 -11.70 -6.68
N TYR A 748 -4.23 -11.13 -5.84
CA TYR A 748 -3.86 -10.62 -4.53
C TYR A 748 -4.70 -11.27 -3.43
N PRO A 749 -4.17 -11.43 -2.21
CA PRO A 749 -4.94 -11.98 -1.08
C PRO A 749 -5.82 -10.94 -0.38
N GLY A 750 -5.73 -9.66 -0.74
CA GLY A 750 -6.49 -8.54 -0.19
C GLY A 750 -6.32 -7.29 -1.06
N ASP A 751 -6.61 -6.12 -0.51
CA ASP A 751 -6.44 -4.84 -1.21
C ASP A 751 -4.97 -4.61 -1.58
N GLU A 752 -4.73 -4.17 -2.80
CA GLU A 752 -3.37 -3.96 -3.32
C GLU A 752 -2.71 -2.70 -2.74
N ASP A 753 -3.50 -1.66 -2.49
CA ASP A 753 -3.17 -0.43 -1.77
C ASP A 753 -1.93 0.33 -2.28
N ASN A 754 -2.11 0.97 -3.43
CA ASN A 754 -1.14 1.89 -4.02
C ASN A 754 0.27 1.29 -4.26
N GLY A 755 0.34 0.00 -4.51
CA GLY A 755 1.59 -0.70 -4.77
C GLY A 755 2.20 -1.40 -3.55
N GLU A 756 1.62 -1.27 -2.35
CA GLU A 756 2.23 -1.83 -1.14
C GLU A 756 2.28 -3.36 -1.17
N MET A 757 1.16 -4.01 -1.43
CA MET A 757 1.10 -5.48 -1.49
C MET A 757 1.92 -6.03 -2.66
N SER A 758 1.95 -5.32 -3.76
CA SER A 758 2.80 -5.64 -4.92
C SER A 758 4.29 -5.52 -4.60
N ALA A 759 4.70 -4.46 -3.92
CA ALA A 759 6.09 -4.24 -3.51
C ALA A 759 6.53 -5.27 -2.46
N TRP A 760 5.63 -5.73 -1.58
CA TRP A 760 5.91 -6.84 -0.68
C TRP A 760 6.32 -8.09 -1.46
N TYR A 761 5.54 -8.46 -2.50
CA TYR A 761 5.88 -9.59 -3.37
C TYR A 761 7.24 -9.41 -4.06
N VAL A 762 7.49 -8.23 -4.62
CA VAL A 762 8.76 -7.93 -5.33
C VAL A 762 9.95 -8.10 -4.38
N PHE A 763 9.91 -7.47 -3.21
CA PHE A 763 11.00 -7.60 -2.23
C PHE A 763 11.17 -9.04 -1.75
N ALA A 764 10.11 -9.67 -1.32
CA ALA A 764 10.17 -11.04 -0.79
C ALA A 764 10.68 -12.04 -1.85
N ALA A 765 10.24 -11.92 -3.11
CA ALA A 765 10.71 -12.76 -4.21
C ALA A 765 12.21 -12.58 -4.51
N LEU A 766 12.75 -11.39 -4.27
CA LEU A 766 14.18 -11.09 -4.40
C LEU A 766 15.00 -11.54 -3.18
N GLY A 767 14.35 -11.97 -2.09
CA GLY A 767 15.02 -12.32 -0.84
C GLY A 767 15.44 -11.14 0.02
N LEU A 768 14.77 -9.99 -0.13
CA LEU A 768 15.01 -8.75 0.58
C LEU A 768 13.71 -8.26 1.25
N TYR A 769 13.82 -7.59 2.41
CA TYR A 769 12.68 -6.91 3.00
C TYR A 769 13.09 -5.72 3.86
N PRO A 770 12.53 -4.53 3.66
CA PRO A 770 12.88 -3.33 4.43
C PRO A 770 12.14 -3.30 5.77
N LEU A 771 12.45 -4.23 6.69
CA LEU A 771 11.70 -4.45 7.92
C LEU A 771 11.70 -3.23 8.86
N ALA A 772 12.87 -2.68 9.15
CA ALA A 772 13.03 -1.52 10.03
C ALA A 772 13.18 -0.24 9.19
N VAL A 773 12.08 0.21 8.58
CA VAL A 773 12.07 1.47 7.83
C VAL A 773 12.53 2.63 8.72
N GLY A 774 13.39 3.48 8.20
CA GLY A 774 14.09 4.51 8.97
C GLY A 774 15.49 4.08 9.41
N SER A 775 15.87 2.83 9.13
CA SER A 775 17.25 2.31 9.24
C SER A 775 17.64 1.72 7.88
N PRO A 776 18.71 2.21 7.23
CA PRO A 776 19.00 1.89 5.83
C PRO A 776 19.57 0.47 5.69
N GLY A 777 18.69 -0.51 5.55
CA GLY A 777 19.05 -1.91 5.38
C GLY A 777 17.85 -2.80 5.10
N TYR A 778 18.16 -4.09 4.88
CA TYR A 778 17.16 -5.09 4.49
C TYR A 778 17.40 -6.38 5.26
N VAL A 779 16.30 -6.97 5.74
CA VAL A 779 16.33 -8.36 6.21
C VAL A 779 16.39 -9.28 4.99
N LEU A 780 17.19 -10.33 5.09
CA LEU A 780 17.42 -11.28 4.01
C LEU A 780 16.61 -12.55 4.21
N GLY A 781 16.07 -13.07 3.11
CA GLY A 781 15.33 -14.31 3.05
C GLY A 781 15.69 -15.14 1.82
N ALA A 782 15.00 -16.24 1.60
CA ALA A 782 15.25 -17.13 0.47
C ALA A 782 14.68 -16.56 -0.84
N PRO A 783 15.52 -16.22 -1.85
CA PRO A 783 15.04 -15.78 -3.15
C PRO A 783 14.13 -16.83 -3.80
N LEU A 784 13.10 -16.36 -4.52
CA LEU A 784 12.18 -17.24 -5.24
C LEU A 784 12.76 -17.72 -6.58
N PHE A 785 13.61 -16.91 -7.20
CA PHE A 785 14.13 -17.13 -8.56
C PHE A 785 15.59 -17.58 -8.51
N ARG A 786 15.98 -18.35 -9.53
CA ARG A 786 17.37 -18.81 -9.67
C ARG A 786 18.33 -17.63 -9.81
N ARG A 787 17.92 -16.58 -10.52
CA ARG A 787 18.72 -15.37 -10.69
C ARG A 787 17.81 -14.14 -10.85
N ALA A 788 18.22 -13.07 -10.22
CA ALA A 788 17.69 -11.73 -10.45
C ALA A 788 18.86 -10.76 -10.65
N THR A 789 18.73 -9.84 -11.61
CA THR A 789 19.68 -8.75 -11.81
C THR A 789 18.94 -7.44 -11.74
N ILE A 790 19.41 -6.52 -10.91
CA ILE A 790 18.79 -5.20 -10.69
C ILE A 790 19.76 -4.14 -11.21
N ALA A 791 19.37 -3.41 -12.25
CA ALA A 791 20.10 -2.26 -12.75
C ALA A 791 19.75 -1.01 -11.91
N LEU A 792 20.73 -0.46 -11.21
CA LEU A 792 20.58 0.71 -10.36
C LEU A 792 20.81 2.00 -11.14
N GLU A 793 20.22 3.11 -10.68
CA GLU A 793 20.39 4.44 -11.30
C GLU A 793 21.83 4.96 -11.27
N ASN A 794 22.67 4.46 -10.34
CA ASN A 794 24.10 4.79 -10.29
C ASN A 794 24.96 4.03 -11.31
N GLY A 795 24.33 3.25 -12.21
CA GLY A 795 25.00 2.47 -13.25
C GLY A 795 25.56 1.12 -12.78
N ARG A 796 25.39 0.79 -11.50
CA ARG A 796 25.81 -0.50 -10.93
C ARG A 796 24.67 -1.53 -11.01
N HIS A 797 25.01 -2.79 -10.76
CA HIS A 797 24.06 -3.89 -10.77
C HIS A 797 24.12 -4.67 -9.47
N VAL A 798 22.96 -5.05 -8.96
CA VAL A 798 22.84 -6.06 -7.92
C VAL A 798 22.53 -7.38 -8.60
N THR A 799 23.29 -8.42 -8.32
CA THR A 799 23.04 -9.77 -8.82
C THR A 799 22.71 -10.67 -7.62
N ILE A 800 21.56 -11.32 -7.70
CA ILE A 800 21.09 -12.28 -6.71
C ILE A 800 20.98 -13.63 -7.38
N THR A 801 21.69 -14.62 -6.88
CA THR A 801 21.63 -16.00 -7.39
C THR A 801 21.25 -16.95 -6.27
N ALA A 802 20.54 -18.00 -6.62
CA ALA A 802 20.17 -19.07 -5.70
C ALA A 802 20.50 -20.42 -6.33
N THR A 803 21.28 -21.21 -5.64
CA THR A 803 21.57 -22.62 -5.96
C THR A 803 20.86 -23.53 -4.97
N GLY A 804 20.65 -24.79 -5.33
CA GLY A 804 19.85 -25.70 -4.54
C GLY A 804 18.34 -25.44 -4.70
N SER A 805 17.54 -26.02 -3.84
CA SER A 805 16.07 -25.89 -3.87
C SER A 805 15.49 -25.95 -2.45
N GLY A 806 14.34 -25.31 -2.27
CA GLY A 806 13.62 -25.29 -1.01
C GLY A 806 13.44 -23.86 -0.46
N PRO A 807 12.70 -23.71 0.63
CA PRO A 807 12.38 -22.40 1.21
C PRO A 807 13.46 -21.84 2.13
N TYR A 808 14.48 -22.63 2.49
CA TYR A 808 15.43 -22.27 3.54
C TYR A 808 16.78 -21.83 2.98
N VAL A 809 17.34 -20.78 3.57
CA VAL A 809 18.72 -20.36 3.29
C VAL A 809 19.66 -21.21 4.13
N ARG A 810 20.57 -21.94 3.48
CA ARG A 810 21.63 -22.71 4.10
C ARG A 810 22.89 -21.87 4.30
N GLY A 811 23.16 -20.96 3.39
CA GLY A 811 24.30 -20.07 3.43
C GLY A 811 24.19 -18.94 2.42
N LEU A 812 24.97 -17.90 2.61
CA LEU A 812 25.05 -16.73 1.74
C LEU A 812 26.51 -16.28 1.61
N ARG A 813 26.89 -15.91 0.39
CA ARG A 813 28.09 -15.12 0.11
C ARG A 813 27.70 -13.76 -0.44
N VAL A 814 28.33 -12.71 0.07
CA VAL A 814 28.23 -11.35 -0.43
C VAL A 814 29.59 -10.97 -1.03
N ASP A 815 29.61 -10.69 -2.33
CA ASP A 815 30.84 -10.40 -3.08
C ASP A 815 31.95 -11.46 -2.87
N GLY A 816 31.53 -12.73 -2.79
CA GLY A 816 32.41 -13.88 -2.59
C GLY A 816 32.74 -14.22 -1.14
N GLU A 817 32.46 -13.35 -0.19
CA GLU A 817 32.74 -13.56 1.24
C GLU A 817 31.53 -14.15 1.98
N PRO A 818 31.72 -15.09 2.91
CA PRO A 818 30.64 -15.62 3.73
C PRO A 818 29.92 -14.51 4.52
N HIS A 819 28.61 -14.58 4.55
CA HIS A 819 27.75 -13.62 5.24
C HIS A 819 26.73 -14.35 6.12
N GLU A 820 26.88 -14.21 7.43
CA GLU A 820 26.13 -14.98 8.41
C GLU A 820 24.90 -14.24 8.98
N ARG A 821 24.77 -12.95 8.70
CA ARG A 821 23.69 -12.13 9.23
C ARG A 821 22.50 -12.11 8.29
N ALA A 822 21.30 -12.27 8.83
CA ALA A 822 20.05 -12.13 8.05
C ALA A 822 19.71 -10.66 7.78
N TRP A 823 20.71 -9.86 7.48
CA TRP A 823 20.55 -8.42 7.20
C TRP A 823 21.71 -7.91 6.36
N LEU A 824 21.40 -6.95 5.47
CA LEU A 824 22.39 -6.28 4.62
C LEU A 824 22.10 -4.77 4.59
N SER A 825 23.16 -3.95 4.69
CA SER A 825 23.01 -2.51 4.59
C SER A 825 22.64 -2.06 3.18
N HIS A 826 21.91 -0.97 3.08
CA HIS A 826 21.58 -0.35 1.81
C HIS A 826 22.85 0.05 1.03
N ASP A 827 23.84 0.62 1.71
CA ASP A 827 25.10 1.05 1.09
C ASP A 827 25.85 -0.13 0.43
N THR A 828 25.89 -1.28 1.10
CA THR A 828 26.50 -2.51 0.52
C THR A 828 25.72 -2.93 -0.74
N LEU A 829 24.40 -2.90 -0.69
CA LEU A 829 23.56 -3.32 -1.83
C LEU A 829 23.77 -2.39 -3.03
N VAL A 830 23.70 -1.08 -2.84
CA VAL A 830 23.80 -0.10 -3.95
C VAL A 830 25.22 0.12 -4.44
N ALA A 831 26.22 -0.40 -3.74
CA ALA A 831 27.61 -0.47 -4.24
C ALA A 831 27.77 -1.48 -5.39
N GLY A 832 26.73 -2.28 -5.70
CA GLY A 832 26.73 -3.26 -6.78
C GLY A 832 27.05 -4.66 -6.27
N ALA A 833 26.39 -5.08 -5.19
CA ALA A 833 26.65 -6.37 -4.53
C ALA A 833 26.23 -7.57 -5.36
N THR A 834 26.99 -8.66 -5.23
CA THR A 834 26.62 -10.00 -5.69
C THR A 834 26.23 -10.83 -4.47
N LEU A 835 24.99 -11.29 -4.43
CA LEU A 835 24.45 -12.14 -3.36
C LEU A 835 24.28 -13.56 -3.92
N GLU A 836 25.00 -14.52 -3.34
CA GLU A 836 24.97 -15.91 -3.75
C GLU A 836 24.37 -16.76 -2.63
N PHE A 837 23.11 -17.09 -2.76
CA PHE A 837 22.38 -17.92 -1.81
C PHE A 837 22.53 -19.41 -2.14
N GLU A 838 22.71 -20.21 -1.09
CA GLU A 838 22.55 -21.66 -1.14
C GLU A 838 21.23 -22.02 -0.43
N LEU A 839 20.29 -22.63 -1.15
CA LEU A 839 18.98 -23.01 -0.63
C LEU A 839 18.93 -24.51 -0.29
N SER A 840 18.05 -24.85 0.65
CA SER A 840 17.83 -26.21 1.14
C SER A 840 16.34 -26.47 1.38
N GLY A 841 15.95 -27.75 1.24
CA GLY A 841 14.64 -28.25 1.69
C GLY A 841 14.52 -28.44 3.20
N GLU A 842 15.64 -28.41 3.90
CA GLU A 842 15.73 -28.58 5.36
C GLU A 842 16.09 -27.23 6.02
N PRO A 843 15.49 -26.89 7.17
CA PRO A 843 15.83 -25.68 7.89
C PRO A 843 17.29 -25.68 8.34
N SER A 844 17.89 -24.51 8.40
CA SER A 844 19.25 -24.31 8.87
C SER A 844 19.31 -23.26 9.98
N SER A 845 20.46 -23.16 10.65
CA SER A 845 20.71 -22.13 11.65
C SER A 845 21.28 -20.83 11.06
N TRP A 846 21.38 -20.72 9.73
CA TRP A 846 21.86 -19.49 9.11
C TRP A 846 20.93 -18.31 9.41
N GLY A 847 21.51 -17.15 9.62
CA GLY A 847 20.79 -15.90 9.73
C GLY A 847 20.81 -15.30 11.13
N ALA A 848 21.99 -14.84 11.57
CA ALA A 848 22.11 -14.07 12.81
C ALA A 848 21.18 -12.84 12.77
N PRO A 849 20.65 -12.41 13.93
CA PRO A 849 19.64 -11.35 14.00
C PRO A 849 20.07 -10.02 13.38
N PRO A 850 19.12 -9.26 12.78
CA PRO A 850 19.37 -7.93 12.27
C PRO A 850 19.63 -6.92 13.39
N PRO A 851 20.13 -5.70 13.06
CA PRO A 851 20.24 -4.61 14.03
C PRO A 851 18.89 -4.23 14.63
N SER A 852 18.89 -3.75 15.88
CA SER A 852 17.72 -3.31 16.60
C SER A 852 18.02 -2.04 17.39
N LEU A 853 16.99 -1.28 17.72
CA LEU A 853 17.13 -0.06 18.53
C LEU A 853 17.64 -0.39 19.94
N THR A 854 17.12 -1.46 20.55
CA THR A 854 17.59 -1.99 21.83
C THR A 854 18.78 -2.92 21.64
N GLU A 855 19.78 -2.73 22.44
CA GLU A 855 20.93 -3.62 22.57
C GLU A 855 20.87 -4.39 23.89
N GLY A 856 21.31 -5.66 23.87
CA GLY A 856 21.32 -6.52 25.06
C GLY A 856 19.98 -7.19 25.35
N ASP A 857 19.85 -7.79 26.52
CA ASP A 857 18.77 -8.72 26.88
C ASP A 857 17.76 -8.14 27.88
N ALA A 858 17.93 -6.88 28.30
CA ALA A 858 17.01 -6.22 29.21
C ALA A 858 15.82 -5.59 28.46
N PRO A 859 14.59 -5.67 28.99
CA PRO A 859 13.46 -4.93 28.45
C PRO A 859 13.77 -3.42 28.36
N PRO A 860 13.32 -2.74 27.28
CA PRO A 860 13.53 -1.31 27.17
C PRO A 860 12.88 -0.53 28.31
N ARG A 861 13.59 0.49 28.80
CA ARG A 861 13.12 1.39 29.87
C ARG A 861 13.27 2.82 29.39
N PRO A 862 12.28 3.38 28.66
CA PRO A 862 12.34 4.76 28.23
C PRO A 862 12.32 5.72 29.43
N LEU A 863 12.90 6.90 29.23
CA LEU A 863 12.81 7.98 30.20
C LEU A 863 11.34 8.33 30.44
N THR A 864 11.00 8.61 31.71
CA THR A 864 9.67 9.02 32.12
C THR A 864 9.73 10.36 32.80
N ASP A 865 8.63 11.13 32.74
CA ASP A 865 8.52 12.39 33.46
C ASP A 865 8.51 12.16 34.97
N LEU A 866 9.14 13.07 35.72
CA LEU A 866 9.13 13.03 37.16
C LEU A 866 7.71 13.38 37.67
N THR A 867 7.23 12.60 38.62
CA THR A 867 6.03 12.98 39.36
C THR A 867 6.35 14.05 40.42
N GLY A 868 5.50 15.06 40.55
CA GLY A 868 5.69 16.12 41.52
C GLY A 868 4.73 17.28 41.33
N HIS A 869 5.03 18.39 41.98
CA HIS A 869 4.16 19.58 42.03
C HIS A 869 4.88 20.81 41.47
N SER A 870 4.33 21.36 40.39
CA SER A 870 4.76 22.67 39.88
C SER A 870 4.13 23.81 40.66
N SER A 871 4.84 24.93 40.82
CA SER A 871 4.28 26.21 41.30
C SER A 871 3.13 26.74 40.42
N HIS A 872 3.05 26.17 39.19
CA HIS A 872 1.96 26.43 38.23
C HIS A 872 1.41 25.08 37.73
N PRO A 873 0.31 24.58 38.33
CA PRO A 873 -0.20 23.23 38.07
C PRO A 873 -0.44 22.89 36.58
N ALA A 874 -0.82 23.88 35.79
CA ALA A 874 -1.04 23.67 34.33
C ALA A 874 0.25 23.33 33.55
N LEU A 875 1.44 23.39 34.16
CA LEU A 875 2.70 22.98 33.55
C LEU A 875 3.05 21.50 33.77
N SER A 876 2.24 20.80 34.59
CA SER A 876 2.43 19.40 34.93
C SER A 876 1.13 18.58 34.92
N ASP A 877 0.17 18.98 34.10
CA ASP A 877 -1.14 18.34 33.99
C ASP A 877 -1.28 17.39 32.81
N ASP A 878 -0.18 17.10 32.13
CA ASP A 878 -0.04 16.16 31.00
C ASP A 878 -0.95 16.50 29.83
N THR A 879 -1.12 17.80 29.54
CA THR A 879 -1.84 18.23 28.33
C THR A 879 -1.34 19.58 27.80
N SER A 880 -1.21 19.67 26.48
CA SER A 880 -0.90 20.95 25.82
C SER A 880 -2.14 21.87 25.64
N ARG A 881 -3.33 21.44 26.08
CA ARG A 881 -4.56 22.23 25.95
C ARG A 881 -4.64 23.37 26.96
N THR A 882 -4.08 23.19 28.12
CA THR A 882 -3.90 24.20 29.17
C THR A 882 -2.61 24.98 28.94
N GLN A 883 -2.50 26.13 29.56
CA GLN A 883 -1.29 26.95 29.56
C GLN A 883 -1.27 27.95 30.70
N VAL A 884 -0.09 28.41 31.05
CA VAL A 884 0.16 29.51 31.96
C VAL A 884 0.66 30.70 31.15
N VAL A 885 0.13 31.87 31.43
CA VAL A 885 0.61 33.14 30.88
C VAL A 885 1.40 33.87 31.96
N LEU A 886 2.65 34.15 31.68
CA LEU A 886 3.63 34.72 32.58
C LEU A 886 4.13 36.09 32.08
N GLY A 887 4.91 36.79 32.88
CA GLY A 887 5.64 37.96 32.43
C GLY A 887 6.70 37.62 31.39
N ARG A 888 7.36 38.62 30.80
CA ARG A 888 8.45 38.44 29.84
C ARG A 888 9.61 37.64 30.41
N THR A 889 9.89 37.82 31.69
CA THR A 889 10.79 37.01 32.50
C THR A 889 9.97 36.33 33.57
N ALA A 890 10.29 35.08 33.90
CA ALA A 890 9.51 34.30 34.86
C ALA A 890 10.39 33.28 35.58
N SER A 891 9.96 32.87 36.75
CA SER A 891 10.56 31.74 37.48
C SER A 891 9.44 30.76 37.83
N VAL A 892 9.64 29.51 37.52
CA VAL A 892 8.75 28.39 37.80
C VAL A 892 9.51 27.34 38.59
N GLU A 893 8.94 26.83 39.65
CA GLU A 893 9.56 25.79 40.49
C GLU A 893 8.74 24.50 40.41
N PHE A 894 9.45 23.39 40.53
CA PHE A 894 8.91 22.04 40.56
C PHE A 894 9.52 21.27 41.73
N THR A 895 8.69 20.63 42.55
CA THR A 895 9.11 19.75 43.64
C THR A 895 8.76 18.31 43.27
N VAL A 896 9.77 17.46 43.34
CA VAL A 896 9.66 16.03 43.01
C VAL A 896 8.95 15.28 44.12
N ASP A 897 8.04 14.39 43.79
CA ASP A 897 7.41 13.46 44.73
C ASP A 897 8.33 12.22 44.91
N GLY A 898 8.63 11.87 46.15
CA GLY A 898 9.48 10.72 46.44
C GLY A 898 10.97 10.98 46.24
N SER A 899 11.72 9.91 45.86
CA SER A 899 13.16 9.98 45.70
C SER A 899 13.57 10.62 44.37
N PRO A 900 14.52 11.55 44.34
CA PRO A 900 15.02 12.12 43.10
C PRO A 900 15.61 11.05 42.15
N ARG A 901 15.33 11.18 40.85
CA ARG A 901 15.90 10.39 39.79
C ARG A 901 16.75 11.29 38.88
N ALA A 902 17.71 10.71 38.18
CA ALA A 902 18.61 11.45 37.31
C ALA A 902 17.87 11.93 36.06
N VAL A 903 17.63 13.22 35.94
CA VAL A 903 17.09 13.89 34.76
C VAL A 903 18.17 13.93 33.68
N GLU A 904 17.85 13.46 32.49
CA GLU A 904 18.74 13.45 31.33
C GLU A 904 18.27 14.44 30.25
N LEU A 905 16.96 14.58 30.12
CA LEU A 905 16.30 15.46 29.17
C LEU A 905 15.20 16.24 29.90
N TYR A 906 14.89 17.42 29.40
CA TYR A 906 13.66 18.11 29.77
C TYR A 906 12.97 18.64 28.51
N THR A 907 11.66 18.86 28.58
CA THR A 907 10.89 19.47 27.50
C THR A 907 10.22 20.75 27.96
N LEU A 908 10.08 21.69 27.01
CA LEU A 908 9.22 22.84 27.16
C LEU A 908 8.20 22.83 26.03
N THR A 909 6.92 22.99 26.37
CA THR A 909 5.84 23.17 25.39
C THR A 909 5.42 24.63 25.42
N SER A 910 5.56 25.32 24.28
CA SER A 910 5.12 26.69 24.12
C SER A 910 3.59 26.80 24.23
N GLY A 911 3.10 27.96 24.66
CA GLY A 911 1.66 28.29 24.62
C GLY A 911 1.29 29.05 23.35
N THR A 912 0.24 29.88 23.45
CA THR A 912 -0.32 30.66 22.33
C THR A 912 0.13 32.12 22.31
N HIS A 913 0.89 32.56 23.32
CA HIS A 913 1.54 33.87 23.40
C HIS A 913 3.05 33.74 23.09
N GLY A 914 3.84 34.74 23.51
CA GLY A 914 5.29 34.64 23.33
C GLY A 914 5.91 33.38 23.92
N SER A 915 6.94 32.89 23.30
CA SER A 915 7.67 31.66 23.65
C SER A 915 9.00 32.01 24.34
N PRO A 916 9.58 31.13 25.19
CA PRO A 916 10.89 31.38 25.77
C PRO A 916 11.99 31.37 24.67
N THR A 917 12.90 32.33 24.79
CA THR A 917 14.06 32.46 23.89
C THR A 917 15.39 32.30 24.63
N ALA A 918 15.35 32.47 25.97
CA ALA A 918 16.52 32.23 26.83
C ALA A 918 16.03 31.82 28.22
N TRP A 919 16.71 30.90 28.86
CA TRP A 919 16.40 30.43 30.21
C TRP A 919 17.58 29.70 30.85
N VAL A 920 17.45 29.51 32.16
CA VAL A 920 18.35 28.69 32.97
C VAL A 920 17.54 27.63 33.69
N LEU A 921 17.91 26.37 33.58
CA LEU A 921 17.39 25.26 34.40
C LEU A 921 18.33 25.03 35.59
N GLU A 922 17.79 25.01 36.77
CA GLU A 922 18.54 24.86 38.01
C GLU A 922 17.95 23.74 38.87
N GLY A 923 18.82 23.06 39.63
CA GLY A 923 18.46 22.07 40.64
C GLY A 923 18.89 22.49 42.05
N SER A 924 18.14 22.08 43.09
CA SER A 924 18.43 22.39 44.44
C SER A 924 18.09 21.23 45.39
N ALA A 925 18.96 20.98 46.38
CA ALA A 925 18.74 20.00 47.43
C ALA A 925 17.84 20.54 48.55
N ASP A 926 17.88 21.84 48.83
CA ASP A 926 17.27 22.48 50.02
C ASP A 926 16.28 23.60 49.69
N GLY A 927 16.20 23.99 48.41
CA GLY A 927 15.37 25.11 47.93
C GLY A 927 15.99 26.49 48.13
N HIS A 928 17.23 26.55 48.66
CA HIS A 928 17.97 27.76 48.91
C HIS A 928 19.19 27.92 48.02
N ALA A 929 20.02 26.88 47.96
CA ALA A 929 21.19 26.82 47.07
C ALA A 929 20.82 26.18 45.74
N TRP A 930 21.00 26.91 44.63
CA TRP A 930 20.63 26.48 43.30
C TRP A 930 21.89 26.24 42.43
N GLN A 931 21.95 25.08 41.81
CA GLN A 931 22.99 24.70 40.83
C GLN A 931 22.42 24.83 39.42
N VAL A 932 23.16 25.52 38.56
CA VAL A 932 22.83 25.59 37.11
C VAL A 932 23.08 24.22 36.49
N LEU A 933 22.08 23.68 35.82
CA LEU A 933 22.10 22.40 35.10
C LEU A 933 22.17 22.59 33.59
N ASP A 934 21.50 23.61 33.09
CA ASP A 934 21.50 23.97 31.67
C ASP A 934 21.20 25.45 31.49
N GLU A 935 21.79 26.04 30.48
CA GLU A 935 21.57 27.44 30.09
C GLU A 935 21.36 27.51 28.57
N ARG A 936 20.24 28.13 28.15
CA ARG A 936 19.88 28.30 26.74
C ARG A 936 19.66 29.75 26.39
N SER A 937 20.07 30.12 25.17
CA SER A 937 19.86 31.45 24.58
C SER A 937 19.69 31.37 23.08
N GLY A 938 18.94 32.31 22.51
CA GLY A 938 18.68 32.32 21.06
C GLY A 938 17.73 31.22 20.57
N GLU A 939 16.97 30.62 21.47
CA GLU A 939 16.03 29.56 21.13
C GLU A 939 14.75 30.10 20.49
N ALA A 940 14.12 29.28 19.65
CA ALA A 940 12.90 29.63 18.95
C ALA A 940 11.92 28.44 18.89
N PHE A 941 10.66 28.73 19.17
CA PHE A 941 9.54 27.81 18.94
C PHE A 941 8.83 28.25 17.65
N ARG A 942 8.74 27.34 16.67
CA ARG A 942 8.18 27.65 15.35
C ARG A 942 6.66 27.74 15.34
N TRP A 943 6.03 26.96 16.23
CA TRP A 943 4.57 26.86 16.28
C TRP A 943 4.06 27.03 17.69
N PRO A 944 2.87 27.59 17.86
CA PRO A 944 2.18 27.53 19.14
C PRO A 944 1.98 26.08 19.60
N ARG A 945 2.12 25.84 20.89
CA ARG A 945 1.97 24.53 21.53
C ARG A 945 2.94 23.47 21.01
N GLN A 946 4.10 23.91 20.56
CA GLN A 946 5.20 23.03 20.16
C GLN A 946 5.94 22.55 21.40
N THR A 947 6.17 21.23 21.48
CA THR A 947 7.06 20.63 22.47
C THR A 947 8.47 20.52 21.90
N ARG A 948 9.45 21.07 22.63
CA ARG A 948 10.87 20.96 22.26
C ARG A 948 11.66 20.32 23.40
N PRO A 949 12.53 19.33 23.07
CA PRO A 949 13.42 18.68 24.02
C PRO A 949 14.76 19.42 24.14
N PHE A 950 15.36 19.30 25.31
CA PHE A 950 16.70 19.80 25.62
C PHE A 950 17.44 18.76 26.47
N ALA A 951 18.65 18.41 26.07
CA ALA A 951 19.48 17.45 26.78
C ALA A 951 20.35 18.15 27.83
N LEU A 952 20.47 17.58 29.02
CA LEU A 952 21.47 17.98 29.98
C LEU A 952 22.84 17.43 29.59
N ALA A 953 23.91 18.23 29.80
CA ALA A 953 25.28 17.79 29.57
C ALA A 953 25.62 16.63 30.51
N GLU A 954 25.18 16.73 31.75
CA GLU A 954 25.34 15.72 32.79
C GLU A 954 23.98 15.43 33.44
N PRO A 955 23.60 14.13 33.60
CA PRO A 955 22.39 13.79 34.32
C PRO A 955 22.42 14.32 35.75
N ALA A 956 21.29 14.84 36.22
CA ALA A 956 21.18 15.50 37.51
C ALA A 956 19.97 15.02 38.31
N ALA A 957 20.15 14.74 39.60
CA ALA A 957 19.09 14.26 40.47
C ALA A 957 18.93 15.22 41.65
N PHE A 958 17.84 16.01 41.67
CA PHE A 958 17.50 16.94 42.70
C PHE A 958 16.05 16.77 43.16
N PRO A 959 15.72 17.06 44.43
CA PRO A 959 14.32 17.09 44.90
C PRO A 959 13.56 18.30 44.40
N ARG A 960 14.25 19.36 43.96
CA ARG A 960 13.63 20.58 43.43
C ARG A 960 14.33 21.07 42.18
N TYR A 961 13.53 21.57 41.24
CA TYR A 961 13.99 22.19 40.01
C TYR A 961 13.38 23.58 39.86
N ARG A 962 14.10 24.46 39.18
CA ARG A 962 13.65 25.81 38.87
C ARG A 962 13.98 26.12 37.40
N LEU A 963 12.94 26.53 36.67
CA LEU A 963 13.09 27.07 35.32
C LEU A 963 12.99 28.58 35.41
N ARG A 964 14.10 29.25 35.15
CA ARG A 964 14.15 30.73 35.20
C ARG A 964 14.28 31.24 33.74
N VAL A 965 13.16 31.72 33.18
CA VAL A 965 13.10 32.26 31.82
C VAL A 965 13.61 33.70 31.87
N THR A 966 14.66 33.97 31.07
CA THR A 966 15.32 35.30 31.03
C THR A 966 15.02 36.06 29.74
N GLY A 967 14.46 35.41 28.72
CA GLY A 967 14.03 36.03 27.46
C GLY A 967 12.78 35.42 26.87
N SER A 968 11.99 36.22 26.17
CA SER A 968 10.78 35.78 25.48
C SER A 968 10.63 36.50 24.16
N SER A 969 10.02 35.83 23.16
CA SER A 969 9.71 36.36 21.83
C SER A 969 8.60 37.43 21.85
N GLY A 970 7.86 37.55 22.95
CA GLY A 970 6.75 38.49 23.12
C GLY A 970 6.80 39.27 24.41
N ARG A 971 5.83 40.19 24.61
CA ARG A 971 5.67 40.94 25.87
C ARG A 971 5.19 40.07 27.03
N ARG A 972 4.53 38.98 26.70
CA ARG A 972 4.09 37.96 27.66
C ARG A 972 4.64 36.62 27.18
N LEU A 973 4.98 35.77 28.10
CA LEU A 973 5.38 34.38 27.89
C LEU A 973 4.18 33.49 28.17
N SER A 974 3.99 32.46 27.37
CA SER A 974 3.09 31.34 27.72
C SER A 974 3.76 30.00 27.53
N LEU A 975 3.54 29.12 28.50
CA LEU A 975 3.97 27.73 28.50
C LEU A 975 2.78 26.82 28.75
N ALA A 976 2.73 25.70 28.00
CA ALA A 976 1.68 24.69 28.14
C ALA A 976 2.11 23.50 29.00
N GLN A 977 3.39 23.09 28.91
CA GLN A 977 3.89 21.97 29.69
C GLN A 977 5.42 22.10 29.90
N TRP A 978 5.90 21.55 31.01
CA TRP A 978 7.30 21.38 31.33
C TRP A 978 7.50 19.99 31.91
N GLU A 979 8.26 19.15 31.23
CA GLU A 979 8.62 17.80 31.67
C GLU A 979 10.08 17.73 32.09
N LEU A 980 10.37 16.85 33.04
CA LEU A 980 11.70 16.50 33.51
C LEU A 980 11.86 14.98 33.34
N LEU A 981 12.53 14.56 32.25
CA LEU A 981 12.60 13.17 31.83
C LEU A 981 13.81 12.48 32.48
N ALA A 982 13.52 11.46 33.27
CA ALA A 982 14.53 10.73 34.05
C ALA A 982 14.44 9.22 33.81
N GLY A 983 15.62 8.55 33.90
CA GLY A 983 15.69 7.09 33.86
C GLY A 983 15.11 6.47 35.14
N GLU A 984 14.64 5.25 35.04
CA GLU A 984 14.36 4.40 36.19
C GLU A 984 15.69 3.97 36.84
N ARG A 985 15.68 3.78 38.18
CA ARG A 985 16.87 3.32 38.94
C ARG A 985 17.29 1.92 38.56
#